data_d7bbf3e20e97155ba28e0a77168a3868
#
_entry.id   d7bbf3e20e97155ba28e0a77168a3868
#
_cell.length_a   1.000
_cell.length_b   1.000
_cell.length_c   1.000
_cell.angle_alpha   90.00
_cell.angle_beta   90.00
_cell.angle_gamma   90.00
#
_symmetry.space_group_name_H-M   'P 1'
#
loop_
_entity.id
_entity.type
_entity.pdbx_description
1 polymer ?
#
loop_
_entity_poly.entity_id
_entity_poly.type
_entity_poly.pdbx_seq_one_letter_code
_entity_poly.pdbx_strand_id
1 'polypeptide(L)'
;MLLALEPSLKEKIEKQYEEWMACCPNKKKEADAWIKSADEDEAVCMKYLYAYMHPCDIVSYDVEVIASYVKATLDMYANVPYAKQVPAELFFTYVLCVRVNNEDLDKSREWIYRQLVDRVKDKKTMVEAALEVNYWCYEKATYIPSDDRTLAPFGMCNSARGRCGEESTLAVSAMRSVGIPARQCYVPRWAHCDDNHAWVEVWADGDWHYLGACEPEPVLDKGWFTAAASKAMLVHAKAFSDLESSAEIAYKTPLYALMNVTERYADCAKLTVTVTDHGIPVQNVSVLFCLVNYSELFPLHKEKTASDGSVSFMTGKGDLYVCTVYNGKYLGQKIDMREQQSVVLKMEQASDPEKMEGVIEERFDLNPPIEAMPKSTGAQMKSVHEARLAECEKIRADYEEGFVKEDKDCSDPWNRYFVNARGNRQELEKFRQMTEFTDEDKCLMLDTLRDKDFLDTAAEVLASYLRAALPYKNNFCTELYQKYLLAPRAGHEKLMGSRSRIASLLSEKKIFPQDGTVTAKMVWEYVNHSLNTVPDYGTGNWPAEADGCIKCEIITEVSKRVVFVEICRAIGIPARLNPVTGKAEGVYEKNGEICFEAMEKEVQKTDEPEKQVTLTLVNKSDRKLEYWLHMTIARFENDVYQTQNYDDLAIEPGEEKELSLAKGAYRIITTRRQIDGGVSCIASSFVMSEDRVFELHQAPAKIAEKCHEAELSDATVQQVTADGKMVGDPVLMTSLYQGQKSILVFADPGKEPTEHLFQEILECKEAYKKQGYRVVIALENTDVLKNETLQRVLHAELNLVCVTVKNDAYLYQLHEALHVGDERLPYAVAVNTEGKGLFAFANYNIRTAWTLMEILDARG
;
A
#
# COMPACT_ATOMS: atom_id res chain seq x y z
N MET A 1 -11.82 39.20 6.61
CA MET A 1 -12.47 37.92 6.22
C MET A 1 -12.07 37.63 4.79
N LEU A 2 -11.23 36.63 4.62
CA LEU A 2 -10.71 36.19 3.31
C LEU A 2 -11.67 35.17 2.67
N LEU A 3 -12.26 34.33 3.53
CA LEU A 3 -13.20 33.26 3.15
C LEU A 3 -14.65 33.76 3.25
N ALA A 4 -15.34 33.91 2.11
CA ALA A 4 -16.75 34.27 2.06
C ALA A 4 -17.61 33.01 2.24
N LEU A 5 -17.82 32.57 3.48
CA LEU A 5 -18.54 31.32 3.80
C LEU A 5 -20.03 31.58 4.08
N GLU A 6 -20.88 30.70 3.56
CA GLU A 6 -22.29 30.67 3.89
C GLU A 6 -22.51 30.40 5.40
N PRO A 7 -23.45 31.09 6.04
CA PRO A 7 -23.72 30.90 7.48
C PRO A 7 -24.02 29.46 7.86
N SER A 8 -24.74 28.72 7.02
CA SER A 8 -25.08 27.31 7.21
C SER A 8 -23.86 26.38 7.27
N LEU A 9 -22.82 26.65 6.47
CA LEU A 9 -21.59 25.89 6.48
C LEU A 9 -20.78 26.17 7.76
N LYS A 10 -20.72 27.44 8.19
CA LYS A 10 -20.08 27.80 9.47
C LYS A 10 -20.75 27.11 10.65
N GLU A 11 -22.08 27.15 10.70
CA GLU A 11 -22.89 26.51 11.77
C GLU A 11 -22.64 24.97 11.77
N LYS A 12 -22.60 24.35 10.60
CA LYS A 12 -22.30 22.92 10.49
C LYS A 12 -20.92 22.57 11.02
N ILE A 13 -19.89 23.35 10.66
CA ILE A 13 -18.51 23.15 11.14
C ILE A 13 -18.46 23.32 12.67
N GLU A 14 -19.07 24.39 13.21
CA GLU A 14 -19.11 24.65 14.63
C GLU A 14 -19.74 23.51 15.42
N LYS A 15 -20.92 23.07 14.97
CA LYS A 15 -21.65 21.97 15.60
C LYS A 15 -20.82 20.68 15.58
N GLN A 16 -20.24 20.31 14.45
CA GLN A 16 -19.43 19.11 14.31
C GLN A 16 -18.18 19.18 15.20
N TYR A 17 -17.53 20.35 15.28
CA TYR A 17 -16.39 20.57 16.16
C TYR A 17 -16.74 20.37 17.64
N GLU A 18 -17.85 20.99 18.12
CA GLU A 18 -18.27 20.85 19.49
C GLU A 18 -18.66 19.41 19.85
N GLU A 19 -19.39 18.73 18.97
CA GLU A 19 -19.84 17.35 19.18
C GLU A 19 -18.65 16.37 19.15
N TRP A 20 -17.75 16.52 18.18
CA TRP A 20 -16.64 15.58 18.00
C TRP A 20 -15.55 15.75 19.06
N MET A 21 -15.11 16.99 19.30
CA MET A 21 -14.04 17.27 20.26
C MET A 21 -14.44 17.06 21.72
N ALA A 22 -15.71 16.81 22.00
CA ALA A 22 -16.17 16.39 23.32
C ALA A 22 -15.57 15.02 23.75
N CYS A 23 -15.13 14.19 22.79
CA CYS A 23 -14.45 12.92 23.10
C CYS A 23 -13.03 13.12 23.67
N CYS A 24 -12.38 14.28 23.45
CA CYS A 24 -11.04 14.59 23.92
C CYS A 24 -10.96 16.00 24.58
N PRO A 25 -11.51 16.18 25.80
CA PRO A 25 -11.60 17.49 26.45
C PRO A 25 -10.25 18.21 26.66
N ASN A 26 -9.17 17.45 26.91
CA ASN A 26 -7.84 18.01 27.11
C ASN A 26 -7.33 18.67 25.83
N LYS A 27 -7.41 17.97 24.69
CA LYS A 27 -7.00 18.52 23.40
C LYS A 27 -7.93 19.65 22.94
N LYS A 28 -9.25 19.52 23.18
CA LYS A 28 -10.20 20.57 22.89
C LYS A 28 -9.82 21.89 23.58
N LYS A 29 -9.43 21.83 24.86
CA LYS A 29 -8.98 23.01 25.62
C LYS A 29 -7.75 23.68 25.00
N GLU A 30 -6.78 22.88 24.50
CA GLU A 30 -5.60 23.39 23.79
C GLU A 30 -6.01 24.05 22.46
N ALA A 31 -6.85 23.40 21.66
CA ALA A 31 -7.37 23.93 20.41
C ALA A 31 -8.20 25.21 20.61
N ASP A 32 -9.11 25.24 21.61
CA ASP A 32 -9.93 26.41 21.94
C ASP A 32 -9.05 27.61 22.37
N ALA A 33 -7.94 27.37 23.08
CA ALA A 33 -7.02 28.43 23.48
C ALA A 33 -6.34 29.07 22.24
N TRP A 34 -5.92 28.24 21.26
CA TRP A 34 -5.37 28.73 20.01
C TRP A 34 -6.45 29.49 19.18
N ILE A 35 -7.64 28.90 19.00
CA ILE A 35 -8.77 29.49 18.26
C ILE A 35 -9.13 30.87 18.79
N LYS A 36 -9.11 31.07 20.11
CA LYS A 36 -9.39 32.38 20.71
C LYS A 36 -8.37 33.47 20.39
N SER A 37 -7.15 33.10 20.05
CA SER A 37 -6.09 34.03 19.66
C SER A 37 -6.01 34.30 18.16
N ALA A 38 -6.68 33.47 17.35
CA ALA A 38 -6.69 33.49 15.91
C ALA A 38 -7.69 34.50 15.32
N ASP A 39 -7.52 34.89 14.07
CA ASP A 39 -8.55 35.61 13.34
C ASP A 39 -9.75 34.70 12.95
N GLU A 40 -10.80 35.29 12.36
CA GLU A 40 -12.05 34.56 12.05
C GLU A 40 -11.80 33.45 11.00
N ASP A 41 -10.96 33.68 9.98
CA ASP A 41 -10.68 32.72 8.92
C ASP A 41 -9.80 31.58 9.47
N GLU A 42 -8.79 31.91 10.28
CA GLU A 42 -7.96 30.93 10.96
C GLU A 42 -8.80 30.07 11.92
N ALA A 43 -9.69 30.70 12.69
CA ALA A 43 -10.53 30.01 13.66
C ALA A 43 -11.48 28.99 13.01
N VAL A 44 -12.15 29.35 11.91
CA VAL A 44 -13.06 28.42 11.22
C VAL A 44 -12.28 27.28 10.54
N CYS A 45 -11.10 27.55 9.97
CA CYS A 45 -10.25 26.52 9.40
C CYS A 45 -9.76 25.52 10.46
N MET A 46 -9.34 26.02 11.62
CA MET A 46 -8.92 25.16 12.73
C MET A 46 -10.07 24.29 13.26
N LYS A 47 -11.26 24.87 13.43
CA LYS A 47 -12.45 24.12 13.84
C LYS A 47 -12.79 23.03 12.83
N TYR A 48 -12.73 23.34 11.52
CA TYR A 48 -12.98 22.34 10.49
C TYR A 48 -11.99 21.18 10.57
N LEU A 49 -10.71 21.47 10.68
CA LEU A 49 -9.70 20.40 10.75
C LEU A 49 -9.93 19.48 11.94
N TYR A 50 -10.20 20.02 13.12
CA TYR A 50 -10.51 19.20 14.30
C TYR A 50 -11.88 18.53 14.26
N ALA A 51 -12.88 19.13 13.59
CA ALA A 51 -14.22 18.57 13.45
C ALA A 51 -14.22 17.22 12.68
N TYR A 52 -13.28 17.05 11.78
CA TYR A 52 -13.16 15.86 10.93
C TYR A 52 -11.83 15.08 11.13
N MET A 53 -11.08 15.46 12.18
CA MET A 53 -9.79 14.80 12.46
C MET A 53 -9.99 13.42 13.09
N HIS A 54 -9.22 12.46 12.62
CA HIS A 54 -9.18 11.11 13.20
C HIS A 54 -8.68 11.16 14.66
N PRO A 55 -9.21 10.33 15.58
CA PRO A 55 -8.80 10.36 16.99
C PRO A 55 -7.31 10.13 17.18
N CYS A 56 -6.68 9.27 16.37
CA CYS A 56 -5.25 9.05 16.44
C CYS A 56 -4.46 10.33 16.14
N ASP A 57 -4.90 11.16 15.20
CA ASP A 57 -4.26 12.45 14.90
C ASP A 57 -4.49 13.49 15.98
N ILE A 58 -5.71 13.52 16.57
CA ILE A 58 -6.04 14.43 17.68
C ILE A 58 -5.06 14.26 18.83
N VAL A 59 -4.71 13.02 19.18
CA VAL A 59 -3.84 12.72 20.31
C VAL A 59 -2.35 12.80 19.96
N SER A 60 -1.97 12.47 18.72
CA SER A 60 -0.57 12.34 18.32
C SER A 60 0.10 13.66 17.96
N TYR A 61 -0.66 14.65 17.46
CA TYR A 61 -0.06 15.90 16.97
C TYR A 61 -0.39 17.10 17.86
N ASP A 62 0.61 17.96 18.09
CA ASP A 62 0.42 19.23 18.77
C ASP A 62 -0.39 20.21 17.93
N VAL A 63 -1.10 21.15 18.62
CA VAL A 63 -1.95 22.16 17.97
C VAL A 63 -1.16 23.00 16.96
N GLU A 64 0.13 23.25 17.21
CA GLU A 64 1.03 24.01 16.33
C GLU A 64 1.29 23.32 14.99
N VAL A 65 1.24 21.99 14.95
CA VAL A 65 1.35 21.25 13.67
C VAL A 65 0.13 21.56 12.79
N ILE A 66 -1.06 21.45 13.36
CA ILE A 66 -2.32 21.73 12.66
C ILE A 66 -2.43 23.21 12.28
N ALA A 67 -2.03 24.10 13.19
CA ALA A 67 -1.98 25.54 12.94
C ALA A 67 -1.06 25.92 11.77
N SER A 68 0.05 25.17 11.57
CA SER A 68 0.94 25.41 10.43
C SER A 68 0.26 25.17 9.09
N TYR A 69 -0.61 24.15 9.01
CA TYR A 69 -1.42 23.88 7.81
C TYR A 69 -2.44 24.98 7.55
N VAL A 70 -3.14 25.47 8.62
CA VAL A 70 -4.10 26.57 8.50
C VAL A 70 -3.41 27.81 7.94
N LYS A 71 -2.31 28.24 8.56
CA LYS A 71 -1.57 29.45 8.15
C LYS A 71 -1.05 29.35 6.73
N ALA A 72 -0.40 28.24 6.37
CA ALA A 72 0.12 28.03 5.01
C ALA A 72 -1.01 28.04 3.96
N THR A 73 -2.17 27.44 4.30
CA THR A 73 -3.33 27.40 3.38
C THR A 73 -3.95 28.78 3.19
N LEU A 74 -4.09 29.59 4.24
CA LEU A 74 -4.64 30.93 4.13
C LEU A 74 -3.68 31.89 3.44
N ASP A 75 -2.36 31.77 3.65
CA ASP A 75 -1.35 32.52 2.90
C ASP A 75 -1.42 32.19 1.41
N MET A 76 -1.47 30.92 1.04
CA MET A 76 -1.69 30.47 -0.32
C MET A 76 -2.99 31.06 -0.90
N TYR A 77 -4.12 30.94 -0.19
CA TYR A 77 -5.41 31.42 -0.66
C TYR A 77 -5.44 32.94 -0.91
N ALA A 78 -4.69 33.72 -0.14
CA ALA A 78 -4.53 35.14 -0.33
C ALA A 78 -3.79 35.48 -1.66
N ASN A 79 -2.79 34.68 -2.03
CA ASN A 79 -1.80 34.97 -3.06
C ASN A 79 -2.02 34.23 -4.38
N VAL A 80 -2.82 33.15 -4.41
CA VAL A 80 -3.08 32.34 -5.61
C VAL A 80 -4.47 32.65 -6.17
N PRO A 81 -4.59 33.34 -7.32
CA PRO A 81 -5.89 33.86 -7.80
C PRO A 81 -6.94 32.79 -8.09
N TYR A 82 -6.55 31.66 -8.68
CA TYR A 82 -7.49 30.60 -9.04
C TYR A 82 -8.01 29.82 -7.81
N ALA A 83 -7.33 29.85 -6.68
CA ALA A 83 -7.82 29.24 -5.43
C ALA A 83 -9.16 29.84 -4.99
N LYS A 84 -9.45 31.10 -5.35
CA LYS A 84 -10.71 31.79 -5.03
C LYS A 84 -11.89 31.31 -5.88
N GLN A 85 -11.65 30.53 -6.93
CA GLN A 85 -12.70 29.95 -7.78
C GLN A 85 -13.18 28.60 -7.24
N VAL A 86 -12.49 28.05 -6.25
CA VAL A 86 -12.84 26.75 -5.65
C VAL A 86 -14.09 26.90 -4.76
N PRO A 87 -15.13 26.09 -4.96
CA PRO A 87 -16.27 26.03 -4.04
C PRO A 87 -15.84 25.75 -2.61
N ALA A 88 -16.54 26.35 -1.62
CA ALA A 88 -16.13 26.28 -0.22
C ALA A 88 -16.03 24.83 0.29
N GLU A 89 -16.97 23.95 -0.06
CA GLU A 89 -16.99 22.55 0.35
C GLU A 89 -15.73 21.81 -0.20
N LEU A 90 -15.36 22.06 -1.46
CA LEU A 90 -14.15 21.49 -2.06
C LEU A 90 -12.88 22.09 -1.46
N PHE A 91 -12.91 23.40 -1.13
CA PHE A 91 -11.77 24.04 -0.45
C PHE A 91 -11.48 23.36 0.89
N PHE A 92 -12.49 23.21 1.74
CA PHE A 92 -12.33 22.56 3.03
C PHE A 92 -11.91 21.09 2.89
N THR A 93 -12.61 20.34 2.03
CA THR A 93 -12.41 18.89 1.92
C THR A 93 -11.10 18.50 1.20
N TYR A 94 -10.69 19.27 0.18
CA TYR A 94 -9.62 18.85 -0.73
C TYR A 94 -8.48 19.86 -0.91
N VAL A 95 -8.52 21.01 -0.22
CA VAL A 95 -7.39 21.96 -0.17
C VAL A 95 -6.90 22.12 1.26
N LEU A 96 -7.77 22.53 2.20
CA LEU A 96 -7.40 22.73 3.60
C LEU A 96 -7.06 21.41 4.29
N CYS A 97 -7.79 20.34 4.01
CA CYS A 97 -7.61 19.04 4.63
C CYS A 97 -6.13 18.61 4.64
N VAL A 98 -5.65 18.16 5.79
CA VAL A 98 -4.24 17.81 5.99
C VAL A 98 -3.90 16.42 5.48
N ARG A 99 -4.77 15.43 5.73
CA ARG A 99 -4.54 14.03 5.46
C ARG A 99 -4.91 13.65 4.02
N VAL A 100 -4.10 12.81 3.43
CA VAL A 100 -4.31 12.25 2.08
C VAL A 100 -4.71 10.77 2.19
N ASN A 101 -3.92 9.98 2.90
CA ASN A 101 -4.12 8.54 3.09
C ASN A 101 -3.85 8.17 4.57
N ASN A 102 -2.85 7.32 4.84
CA ASN A 102 -2.41 6.86 6.16
C ASN A 102 -0.99 7.34 6.51
N GLU A 103 -0.48 8.33 5.78
CA GLU A 103 0.80 8.99 6.04
C GLU A 103 0.81 9.67 7.40
N ASP A 104 1.99 9.89 7.94
CA ASP A 104 2.15 10.76 9.11
C ASP A 104 2.10 12.23 8.72
N LEU A 105 1.59 13.07 9.60
CA LEU A 105 1.54 14.51 9.33
C LEU A 105 2.91 15.14 9.62
N ASP A 106 3.35 16.01 8.71
CA ASP A 106 4.54 16.83 8.85
C ASP A 106 4.24 18.32 8.58
N LYS A 107 5.23 19.17 8.61
CA LYS A 107 5.05 20.61 8.34
C LYS A 107 5.45 21.01 6.90
N SER A 108 5.28 20.12 5.94
CA SER A 108 5.73 20.29 4.56
C SER A 108 4.94 21.31 3.75
N ARG A 109 3.67 21.60 4.10
CA ARG A 109 2.78 22.43 3.26
C ARG A 109 3.36 23.81 2.93
N GLU A 110 3.89 24.53 3.91
CA GLU A 110 4.50 25.85 3.68
C GLU A 110 5.74 25.74 2.81
N TRP A 111 6.59 24.74 3.06
CA TRP A 111 7.81 24.53 2.26
C TRP A 111 7.47 24.19 0.81
N ILE A 112 6.50 23.29 0.57
CA ILE A 112 6.04 22.95 -0.78
C ILE A 112 5.47 24.18 -1.49
N TYR A 113 4.62 24.95 -0.81
CA TYR A 113 4.05 26.19 -1.35
C TYR A 113 5.15 27.15 -1.84
N ARG A 114 6.17 27.37 -1.02
CA ARG A 114 7.31 28.24 -1.39
C ARG A 114 8.11 27.71 -2.58
N GLN A 115 8.18 26.41 -2.79
CA GLN A 115 8.84 25.82 -3.96
C GLN A 115 8.01 25.99 -5.25
N LEU A 116 6.69 26.04 -5.14
CA LEU A 116 5.77 25.96 -6.27
C LEU A 116 5.14 27.29 -6.67
N VAL A 117 4.98 28.23 -5.76
CA VAL A 117 4.20 29.45 -5.99
C VAL A 117 4.68 30.22 -7.22
N ASP A 118 5.99 30.38 -7.41
CA ASP A 118 6.55 31.07 -8.57
C ASP A 118 6.36 30.31 -9.89
N ARG A 119 6.17 29.00 -9.83
CA ARG A 119 5.92 28.16 -11.00
C ARG A 119 4.46 28.20 -11.47
N VAL A 120 3.53 28.46 -10.55
CA VAL A 120 2.09 28.34 -10.83
C VAL A 120 1.33 29.67 -10.83
N LYS A 121 1.84 30.72 -10.20
CA LYS A 121 1.13 32.02 -10.04
C LYS A 121 0.70 32.68 -11.35
N ASP A 122 1.48 32.47 -12.43
CA ASP A 122 1.25 33.05 -13.76
C ASP A 122 0.54 32.09 -14.73
N LYS A 123 0.18 30.87 -14.28
CA LYS A 123 -0.60 29.92 -15.09
C LYS A 123 -2.02 30.44 -15.29
N LYS A 124 -2.56 30.27 -16.48
CA LYS A 124 -3.88 30.80 -16.86
C LYS A 124 -5.02 29.97 -16.35
N THR A 125 -4.83 28.66 -16.21
CA THR A 125 -5.83 27.69 -15.80
C THR A 125 -5.32 26.78 -14.67
N MET A 126 -6.22 26.16 -13.92
CA MET A 126 -5.83 25.14 -12.93
C MET A 126 -5.23 23.91 -13.59
N VAL A 127 -5.67 23.55 -14.80
CA VAL A 127 -5.10 22.44 -15.58
C VAL A 127 -3.62 22.68 -15.83
N GLU A 128 -3.25 23.89 -16.34
CA GLU A 128 -1.83 24.22 -16.55
C GLU A 128 -1.02 24.19 -15.25
N ALA A 129 -1.60 24.66 -14.15
CA ALA A 129 -0.95 24.62 -12.84
C ALA A 129 -0.78 23.19 -12.33
N ALA A 130 -1.79 22.33 -12.45
CA ALA A 130 -1.73 20.93 -12.03
C ALA A 130 -0.66 20.13 -12.80
N LEU A 131 -0.57 20.32 -14.11
CA LEU A 131 0.49 19.70 -14.92
C LEU A 131 1.88 20.17 -14.46
N GLU A 132 2.07 21.46 -14.19
CA GLU A 132 3.34 22.00 -13.71
C GLU A 132 3.73 21.43 -12.32
N VAL A 133 2.76 21.31 -11.42
CA VAL A 133 2.98 20.70 -10.09
C VAL A 133 3.42 19.24 -10.24
N ASN A 134 2.83 18.48 -11.15
CA ASN A 134 3.21 17.08 -11.35
C ASN A 134 4.62 16.92 -11.93
N TYR A 135 5.07 17.81 -12.82
CA TYR A 135 6.47 17.87 -13.24
C TYR A 135 7.41 18.14 -12.06
N TRP A 136 7.05 19.06 -11.16
CA TRP A 136 7.82 19.29 -9.94
C TRP A 136 7.88 18.05 -9.05
N CYS A 137 6.77 17.30 -8.91
CA CYS A 137 6.77 16.04 -8.17
C CYS A 137 7.75 15.03 -8.78
N TYR A 138 7.79 14.92 -10.11
CA TYR A 138 8.74 14.06 -10.83
C TYR A 138 10.21 14.50 -10.70
N GLU A 139 10.46 15.80 -10.53
CA GLU A 139 11.79 16.34 -10.19
C GLU A 139 12.22 15.93 -8.77
N LYS A 140 11.28 15.58 -7.89
CA LYS A 140 11.53 15.22 -6.48
C LYS A 140 11.57 13.74 -6.22
N ALA A 141 10.79 12.95 -6.94
CA ALA A 141 10.64 11.53 -6.65
C ALA A 141 10.28 10.72 -7.89
N THR A 142 10.62 9.44 -7.84
CA THR A 142 10.25 8.41 -8.82
C THR A 142 9.82 7.14 -8.11
N TYR A 143 9.19 6.23 -8.87
CA TYR A 143 8.68 4.97 -8.34
C TYR A 143 9.81 4.01 -7.90
N ILE A 144 9.59 3.35 -6.76
CA ILE A 144 10.29 2.14 -6.33
C ILE A 144 9.35 1.33 -5.42
N PRO A 145 9.26 -0.01 -5.58
CA PRO A 145 8.53 -0.84 -4.64
C PRO A 145 9.20 -0.77 -3.25
N SER A 146 8.39 -0.68 -2.19
CA SER A 146 8.87 -0.56 -0.81
C SER A 146 7.84 -1.12 0.19
N ASP A 147 8.14 -1.06 1.49
CA ASP A 147 7.23 -1.55 2.54
C ASP A 147 5.89 -0.77 2.64
N ASP A 148 4.96 -1.28 3.45
CA ASP A 148 3.59 -0.77 3.54
C ASP A 148 3.44 0.59 4.25
N ARG A 149 4.45 1.06 4.99
CA ARG A 149 4.39 2.37 5.65
C ARG A 149 4.41 3.48 4.61
N THR A 150 3.50 4.44 4.69
CA THR A 150 3.45 5.61 3.80
C THR A 150 4.27 6.75 4.39
N LEU A 151 5.32 7.19 3.68
CA LEU A 151 6.11 8.34 4.06
C LEU A 151 5.29 9.63 3.94
N ALA A 152 5.49 10.55 4.88
CA ALA A 152 5.05 11.93 4.75
C ALA A 152 5.81 12.66 3.62
N PRO A 153 5.32 13.81 3.11
CA PRO A 153 5.97 14.50 1.99
C PRO A 153 7.45 14.82 2.21
N PHE A 154 7.89 15.20 3.40
CA PHE A 154 9.33 15.39 3.67
C PHE A 154 10.11 14.09 3.59
N GLY A 155 9.58 13.00 4.13
CA GLY A 155 10.21 11.68 4.04
C GLY A 155 10.33 11.22 2.58
N MET A 156 9.29 11.46 1.77
CA MET A 156 9.31 11.17 0.34
C MET A 156 10.37 11.99 -0.40
N CYS A 157 10.48 13.30 -0.10
CA CYS A 157 11.54 14.15 -0.67
C CYS A 157 12.94 13.71 -0.22
N ASN A 158 13.12 13.28 1.04
CA ASN A 158 14.39 12.73 1.52
C ASN A 158 14.75 11.40 0.85
N SER A 159 13.75 10.60 0.54
CA SER A 159 13.95 9.36 -0.21
C SER A 159 14.26 9.61 -1.68
N ALA A 160 13.59 10.58 -2.30
CA ALA A 160 13.46 10.78 -3.75
C ALA A 160 12.92 9.55 -4.50
N ARG A 161 12.40 8.57 -3.77
CA ARG A 161 11.85 7.31 -4.28
C ARG A 161 10.74 6.82 -3.36
N GLY A 162 9.69 6.29 -3.93
CA GLY A 162 8.59 5.69 -3.17
C GLY A 162 7.64 4.90 -4.04
N ARG A 163 6.70 4.19 -3.41
CA ARG A 163 5.63 3.49 -4.11
C ARG A 163 4.48 4.45 -4.46
N CYS A 164 3.55 4.01 -5.29
CA CYS A 164 2.40 4.80 -5.76
C CYS A 164 1.61 5.50 -4.64
N GLY A 165 1.46 4.85 -3.45
CA GLY A 165 0.80 5.45 -2.29
C GLY A 165 1.53 6.68 -1.74
N GLU A 166 2.86 6.71 -1.79
CA GLU A 166 3.71 7.81 -1.35
C GLU A 166 3.83 8.91 -2.41
N GLU A 167 3.96 8.51 -3.68
CA GLU A 167 3.95 9.45 -4.81
C GLU A 167 2.64 10.24 -4.86
N SER A 168 1.50 9.55 -4.69
CA SER A 168 0.19 10.20 -4.66
C SER A 168 0.01 11.07 -3.42
N THR A 169 0.56 10.69 -2.25
CA THR A 169 0.57 11.53 -1.05
C THR A 169 1.36 12.82 -1.28
N LEU A 170 2.55 12.74 -1.89
CA LEU A 170 3.35 13.92 -2.25
C LEU A 170 2.61 14.80 -3.26
N ALA A 171 2.06 14.22 -4.33
CA ALA A 171 1.40 14.97 -5.40
C ALA A 171 0.11 15.65 -4.90
N VAL A 172 -0.74 14.97 -4.12
CA VAL A 172 -1.93 15.59 -3.51
C VAL A 172 -1.53 16.72 -2.56
N SER A 173 -0.50 16.51 -1.72
CA SER A 173 0.00 17.56 -0.82
C SER A 173 0.53 18.76 -1.59
N ALA A 174 1.22 18.54 -2.71
CA ALA A 174 1.73 19.60 -3.57
C ALA A 174 0.59 20.39 -4.26
N MET A 175 -0.41 19.70 -4.81
CA MET A 175 -1.60 20.33 -5.40
C MET A 175 -2.34 21.21 -4.38
N ARG A 176 -2.63 20.65 -3.19
CA ARG A 176 -3.29 21.36 -2.10
C ARG A 176 -2.49 22.57 -1.62
N SER A 177 -1.15 22.48 -1.62
CA SER A 177 -0.26 23.59 -1.21
C SER A 177 -0.35 24.79 -2.12
N VAL A 178 -0.81 24.63 -3.37
CA VAL A 178 -1.02 25.73 -4.32
C VAL A 178 -2.50 25.97 -4.65
N GLY A 179 -3.41 25.46 -3.82
CA GLY A 179 -4.84 25.77 -3.91
C GLY A 179 -5.63 24.97 -4.94
N ILE A 180 -5.08 23.88 -5.45
CA ILE A 180 -5.78 22.96 -6.34
C ILE A 180 -6.42 21.86 -5.48
N PRO A 181 -7.76 21.69 -5.50
CA PRO A 181 -8.40 20.58 -4.81
C PRO A 181 -7.90 19.25 -5.38
N ALA A 182 -7.40 18.38 -4.51
CA ALA A 182 -6.82 17.11 -4.92
C ALA A 182 -7.13 15.99 -3.93
N ARG A 183 -7.28 14.78 -4.45
CA ARG A 183 -7.51 13.57 -3.69
C ARG A 183 -6.78 12.37 -4.28
N GLN A 184 -6.42 11.43 -3.42
CA GLN A 184 -5.88 10.15 -3.86
C GLN A 184 -7.04 9.26 -4.31
N CYS A 185 -6.88 8.65 -5.48
CA CYS A 185 -7.69 7.54 -5.93
C CYS A 185 -6.93 6.23 -5.71
N TYR A 186 -7.66 5.18 -5.38
CA TYR A 186 -7.07 3.91 -5.01
C TYR A 186 -7.90 2.73 -5.50
N VAL A 187 -7.25 1.81 -6.20
CA VAL A 187 -7.75 0.45 -6.45
C VAL A 187 -7.16 -0.43 -5.37
N PRO A 188 -7.96 -0.89 -4.39
CA PRO A 188 -7.44 -1.67 -3.26
C PRO A 188 -6.86 -3.01 -3.69
N ARG A 189 -7.44 -3.61 -4.73
CA ARG A 189 -7.00 -4.85 -5.36
C ARG A 189 -7.42 -4.87 -6.82
N TRP A 190 -6.49 -5.18 -7.72
CA TRP A 190 -6.81 -5.44 -9.11
C TRP A 190 -7.50 -6.80 -9.29
N ALA A 191 -8.45 -6.87 -10.22
CA ALA A 191 -9.04 -8.15 -10.61
C ALA A 191 -8.12 -8.97 -11.54
N HIS A 192 -7.28 -8.31 -12.33
CA HIS A 192 -6.48 -8.93 -13.38
C HIS A 192 -5.04 -9.30 -12.96
N CYS A 193 -4.54 -8.79 -11.85
CA CYS A 193 -3.23 -9.12 -11.32
C CYS A 193 -3.19 -8.96 -9.79
N ASP A 194 -2.19 -9.56 -9.14
CA ASP A 194 -2.08 -9.56 -7.68
C ASP A 194 -1.32 -8.32 -7.22
N ASP A 195 -2.01 -7.17 -7.22
CA ASP A 195 -1.50 -5.89 -6.77
C ASP A 195 -2.63 -4.89 -6.51
N ASN A 196 -2.27 -3.67 -6.17
CA ASN A 196 -3.09 -2.48 -5.97
C ASN A 196 -2.44 -1.28 -6.68
N HIS A 197 -3.14 -0.15 -6.78
CA HIS A 197 -2.52 1.07 -7.30
C HIS A 197 -3.21 2.33 -6.77
N ALA A 198 -2.43 3.41 -6.62
CA ALA A 198 -2.89 4.72 -6.22
C ALA A 198 -2.43 5.79 -7.21
N TRP A 199 -3.34 6.72 -7.52
CA TRP A 199 -3.06 7.89 -8.36
C TRP A 199 -3.79 9.12 -7.81
N VAL A 200 -3.82 10.21 -8.56
CA VAL A 200 -4.40 11.47 -8.11
C VAL A 200 -5.53 11.91 -9.01
N GLU A 201 -6.61 12.40 -8.40
CA GLU A 201 -7.58 13.28 -9.05
C GLU A 201 -7.41 14.72 -8.56
N VAL A 202 -7.49 15.67 -9.49
CA VAL A 202 -7.51 17.11 -9.25
C VAL A 202 -8.82 17.70 -9.77
N TRP A 203 -9.42 18.61 -8.99
CA TRP A 203 -10.52 19.41 -9.50
C TRP A 203 -9.95 20.65 -10.17
N ALA A 204 -10.15 20.78 -11.48
CA ALA A 204 -9.63 21.88 -12.28
C ALA A 204 -10.68 22.35 -13.28
N ASP A 205 -10.84 23.67 -13.38
CA ASP A 205 -11.73 24.34 -14.33
C ASP A 205 -13.18 23.84 -14.32
N GLY A 206 -13.64 23.30 -13.17
CA GLY A 206 -15.04 22.93 -12.94
C GLY A 206 -15.34 21.42 -12.90
N ASP A 207 -14.36 20.56 -13.14
CA ASP A 207 -14.50 19.10 -13.10
C ASP A 207 -13.30 18.39 -12.46
N TRP A 208 -13.47 17.10 -12.14
CA TRP A 208 -12.40 16.24 -11.67
C TRP A 208 -11.66 15.62 -12.86
N HIS A 209 -10.34 15.62 -12.80
CA HIS A 209 -9.43 15.04 -13.78
C HIS A 209 -8.42 14.16 -13.08
N TYR A 210 -7.94 13.09 -13.73
CA TYR A 210 -6.90 12.26 -13.14
C TYR A 210 -5.52 12.47 -13.77
N LEU A 211 -4.48 12.10 -13.00
CA LEU A 211 -3.08 12.07 -13.44
C LEU A 211 -2.29 11.02 -12.64
N GLY A 212 -1.21 10.50 -13.22
CA GLY A 212 -0.22 9.70 -12.54
C GLY A 212 0.61 10.56 -11.58
N ALA A 213 0.70 10.14 -10.32
CA ALA A 213 1.46 10.89 -9.32
C ALA A 213 2.97 10.75 -9.56
N CYS A 214 3.69 11.85 -9.59
CA CYS A 214 5.12 11.87 -9.96
C CYS A 214 5.42 11.25 -11.35
N GLU A 215 4.41 11.08 -12.17
CA GLU A 215 4.49 10.51 -13.52
C GLU A 215 3.75 11.43 -14.51
N PRO A 216 4.30 12.60 -14.80
CA PRO A 216 3.62 13.61 -15.58
C PRO A 216 3.36 13.14 -17.02
N GLU A 217 2.18 13.48 -17.52
CA GLU A 217 1.78 13.39 -18.91
C GLU A 217 1.54 14.80 -19.46
N PRO A 218 1.52 15.00 -20.76
CA PRO A 218 1.32 16.34 -21.33
C PRO A 218 -0.11 16.85 -21.19
N VAL A 219 -1.04 16.00 -20.81
CA VAL A 219 -2.46 16.30 -20.61
C VAL A 219 -2.98 15.57 -19.38
N LEU A 220 -4.06 16.08 -18.78
CA LEU A 220 -4.82 15.34 -17.77
C LEU A 220 -5.63 14.20 -18.40
N ASP A 221 -6.22 13.35 -17.58
CA ASP A 221 -7.01 12.18 -17.96
C ASP A 221 -6.19 11.16 -18.77
N LYS A 222 -4.91 11.07 -18.47
CA LYS A 222 -3.97 10.13 -19.03
C LYS A 222 -2.96 9.66 -17.99
N GLY A 223 -2.63 8.38 -18.03
CA GLY A 223 -1.57 7.74 -17.26
C GLY A 223 -1.29 6.35 -17.84
N TRP A 224 -0.16 5.74 -17.49
CA TRP A 224 0.14 4.38 -17.92
C TRP A 224 -0.94 3.39 -17.43
N PHE A 225 -1.54 3.66 -16.26
CA PHE A 225 -2.57 2.83 -15.65
C PHE A 225 -3.97 2.98 -16.27
N THR A 226 -4.19 3.84 -17.26
CA THR A 226 -5.52 4.09 -17.86
C THR A 226 -6.19 2.80 -18.34
N ALA A 227 -5.45 1.93 -19.02
CA ALA A 227 -5.98 0.64 -19.46
C ALA A 227 -6.22 -0.32 -18.27
N ALA A 228 -5.30 -0.38 -17.31
CA ALA A 228 -5.48 -1.17 -16.09
C ALA A 228 -6.70 -0.70 -15.28
N ALA A 229 -6.90 0.62 -15.16
CA ALA A 229 -8.03 1.20 -14.45
C ALA A 229 -9.40 0.84 -15.08
N SER A 230 -9.45 0.61 -16.39
CA SER A 230 -10.67 0.14 -17.06
C SER A 230 -11.08 -1.29 -16.67
N LYS A 231 -10.16 -2.06 -16.07
CA LYS A 231 -10.40 -3.39 -15.49
C LYS A 231 -10.66 -3.38 -13.98
N ALA A 232 -10.79 -2.20 -13.37
CA ALA A 232 -11.04 -2.09 -11.93
C ALA A 232 -12.45 -2.56 -11.57
N MET A 233 -12.55 -3.30 -10.46
CA MET A 233 -13.81 -3.63 -9.82
C MET A 233 -14.25 -2.57 -8.82
N LEU A 234 -13.30 -1.83 -8.25
CA LEU A 234 -13.54 -0.68 -7.38
C LEU A 234 -12.38 0.30 -7.51
N VAL A 235 -12.70 1.54 -7.80
CA VAL A 235 -11.83 2.71 -7.59
C VAL A 235 -12.51 3.58 -6.55
N HIS A 236 -11.82 3.87 -5.47
CA HIS A 236 -12.34 4.75 -4.44
C HIS A 236 -11.42 5.94 -4.16
N ALA A 237 -12.01 7.02 -3.66
CA ALA A 237 -11.31 8.18 -3.14
C ALA A 237 -11.80 8.51 -1.73
N LYS A 238 -10.90 8.96 -0.85
CA LYS A 238 -11.26 9.38 0.52
C LYS A 238 -11.49 10.88 0.58
N ALA A 239 -12.61 11.28 1.21
CA ALA A 239 -12.88 12.62 1.66
C ALA A 239 -12.91 12.62 3.19
N PHE A 240 -11.96 13.28 3.85
CA PHE A 240 -11.92 13.41 5.31
C PHE A 240 -12.89 14.51 5.75
N SER A 241 -14.16 14.27 5.51
CA SER A 241 -15.26 15.19 5.72
C SER A 241 -16.59 14.49 5.44
N ASP A 242 -17.68 15.04 5.89
CA ASP A 242 -19.04 14.66 5.52
C ASP A 242 -19.69 15.65 4.53
N LEU A 243 -18.93 16.63 4.03
CA LEU A 243 -19.43 17.69 3.16
C LEU A 243 -19.71 17.23 1.73
N GLU A 244 -19.05 16.18 1.28
CA GLU A 244 -19.26 15.65 -0.08
C GLU A 244 -20.64 15.02 -0.22
N SER A 245 -21.39 15.43 -1.26
CA SER A 245 -22.76 14.98 -1.49
C SER A 245 -23.04 14.49 -2.91
N SER A 246 -22.06 14.61 -3.83
CA SER A 246 -22.33 14.51 -5.27
C SER A 246 -21.94 13.18 -5.92
N ALA A 247 -21.27 12.27 -5.20
CA ALA A 247 -20.78 11.01 -5.76
C ALA A 247 -21.50 9.79 -5.16
N GLU A 248 -21.40 8.66 -5.83
CA GLU A 248 -21.77 7.36 -5.25
C GLU A 248 -20.87 7.13 -4.02
N ILE A 249 -21.47 6.97 -2.87
CA ILE A 249 -20.76 6.80 -1.60
C ILE A 249 -20.75 5.31 -1.27
N ALA A 250 -19.56 4.70 -1.26
CA ALA A 250 -19.38 3.31 -0.86
C ALA A 250 -19.49 3.14 0.66
N TYR A 251 -18.98 4.11 1.43
CA TYR A 251 -19.04 4.08 2.88
C TYR A 251 -18.97 5.51 3.45
N LYS A 252 -19.76 5.81 4.48
CA LYS A 252 -19.79 7.12 5.12
C LYS A 252 -19.80 7.01 6.62
N THR A 253 -19.03 7.88 7.27
CA THR A 253 -18.95 8.06 8.72
C THR A 253 -19.12 9.54 9.07
N PRO A 254 -19.18 9.89 10.34
CA PRO A 254 -19.14 11.29 10.75
C PRO A 254 -17.83 12.02 10.38
N LEU A 255 -16.71 11.29 10.17
CA LEU A 255 -15.40 11.88 9.95
C LEU A 255 -14.93 11.82 8.49
N TYR A 256 -15.42 10.87 7.72
CA TYR A 256 -15.00 10.71 6.33
C TYR A 256 -16.04 9.99 5.48
N ALA A 257 -15.91 10.17 4.18
CA ALA A 257 -16.64 9.40 3.17
C ALA A 257 -15.65 8.67 2.24
N LEU A 258 -15.97 7.43 1.90
CA LEU A 258 -15.31 6.66 0.86
C LEU A 258 -16.17 6.75 -0.40
N MET A 259 -15.67 7.53 -1.36
CA MET A 259 -16.36 7.77 -2.62
C MET A 259 -16.08 6.62 -3.58
N ASN A 260 -17.11 6.04 -4.19
CA ASN A 260 -16.93 5.09 -5.30
C ASN A 260 -16.87 5.87 -6.61
N VAL A 261 -15.70 5.98 -7.18
CA VAL A 261 -15.46 6.73 -8.44
C VAL A 261 -15.20 5.81 -9.63
N THR A 262 -15.53 4.53 -9.51
CA THR A 262 -15.22 3.49 -10.51
C THR A 262 -15.78 3.82 -11.91
N GLU A 263 -17.00 4.41 -11.99
CA GLU A 263 -17.63 4.80 -13.27
C GLU A 263 -16.82 5.81 -14.09
N ARG A 264 -15.85 6.50 -13.47
CA ARG A 264 -14.95 7.41 -14.19
C ARG A 264 -13.89 6.67 -15.00
N TYR A 265 -13.65 5.40 -14.69
CA TYR A 265 -12.54 4.60 -15.21
C TYR A 265 -13.00 3.35 -15.95
N ALA A 266 -14.00 2.64 -15.43
CA ALA A 266 -14.44 1.33 -15.90
C ALA A 266 -15.92 1.31 -16.29
N ASP A 267 -16.30 0.35 -17.12
CA ASP A 267 -17.71 0.04 -17.39
C ASP A 267 -18.30 -0.67 -16.17
N CYS A 268 -19.31 -0.05 -15.55
CA CYS A 268 -19.87 -0.45 -14.26
C CYS A 268 -21.31 -0.95 -14.36
N ALA A 269 -21.70 -1.73 -13.35
CA ALA A 269 -23.08 -2.10 -13.11
C ALA A 269 -23.34 -2.21 -11.58
N LYS A 270 -24.59 -2.04 -11.19
CA LYS A 270 -25.03 -2.15 -9.79
C LYS A 270 -25.51 -3.57 -9.50
N LEU A 271 -24.82 -4.29 -8.62
CA LEU A 271 -25.25 -5.60 -8.12
C LEU A 271 -26.15 -5.40 -6.91
N THR A 272 -27.34 -5.99 -6.92
CA THR A 272 -28.22 -6.09 -5.78
C THR A 272 -28.23 -7.50 -5.23
N VAL A 273 -27.89 -7.64 -3.95
CA VAL A 273 -27.87 -8.91 -3.21
C VAL A 273 -29.02 -8.88 -2.20
N THR A 274 -29.84 -9.92 -2.20
CA THR A 274 -30.90 -10.10 -1.21
C THR A 274 -30.59 -11.34 -0.38
N VAL A 275 -30.56 -11.20 0.95
CA VAL A 275 -30.37 -12.33 1.87
C VAL A 275 -31.72 -12.76 2.41
N THR A 276 -32.02 -14.05 2.29
CA THR A 276 -33.25 -14.64 2.82
C THR A 276 -32.97 -15.88 3.66
N ASP A 277 -33.82 -16.13 4.67
CA ASP A 277 -33.86 -17.38 5.40
C ASP A 277 -35.29 -17.96 5.32
N HIS A 278 -35.42 -19.15 4.70
CA HIS A 278 -36.71 -19.76 4.39
C HIS A 278 -37.70 -18.81 3.67
N GLY A 279 -37.15 -17.99 2.75
CA GLY A 279 -37.90 -17.01 1.97
C GLY A 279 -38.24 -15.70 2.71
N ILE A 280 -37.81 -15.55 3.95
CA ILE A 280 -38.00 -14.32 4.75
C ILE A 280 -36.73 -13.44 4.59
N PRO A 281 -36.87 -12.15 4.22
CA PRO A 281 -35.75 -11.22 4.17
C PRO A 281 -35.02 -11.11 5.51
N VAL A 282 -33.68 -11.11 5.49
CA VAL A 282 -32.83 -11.00 6.69
C VAL A 282 -32.19 -9.62 6.73
N GLN A 283 -32.56 -8.84 7.73
CA GLN A 283 -32.04 -7.47 7.95
C GLN A 283 -30.76 -7.47 8.78
N ASN A 284 -29.92 -6.46 8.58
CA ASN A 284 -28.72 -6.18 9.39
C ASN A 284 -27.64 -7.26 9.34
N VAL A 285 -27.59 -8.01 8.23
CA VAL A 285 -26.58 -9.02 7.97
C VAL A 285 -25.51 -8.47 7.06
N SER A 286 -24.24 -8.67 7.39
CA SER A 286 -23.11 -8.23 6.56
C SER A 286 -22.99 -9.08 5.31
N VAL A 287 -22.97 -8.43 4.16
CA VAL A 287 -22.66 -9.03 2.86
C VAL A 287 -21.29 -8.51 2.42
N LEU A 288 -20.42 -9.41 2.02
CA LEU A 288 -19.08 -9.15 1.51
C LEU A 288 -19.07 -9.33 -0.01
N PHE A 289 -18.57 -8.33 -0.72
CA PHE A 289 -18.34 -8.37 -2.16
C PHE A 289 -16.84 -8.54 -2.38
N CYS A 290 -16.42 -9.74 -2.75
CA CYS A 290 -15.01 -10.13 -2.78
C CYS A 290 -14.51 -10.36 -4.21
N LEU A 291 -13.24 -10.09 -4.42
CA LEU A 291 -12.46 -10.65 -5.52
C LEU A 291 -11.31 -11.50 -4.96
N VAL A 292 -10.60 -12.23 -5.83
CA VAL A 292 -9.39 -12.95 -5.45
C VAL A 292 -8.16 -12.17 -5.88
N ASN A 293 -7.31 -11.85 -4.89
CA ASN A 293 -6.04 -11.18 -5.10
C ASN A 293 -5.10 -11.61 -3.97
N TYR A 294 -3.83 -11.84 -4.26
CA TYR A 294 -2.88 -12.46 -3.33
C TYR A 294 -3.40 -13.77 -2.72
N SER A 295 -4.05 -14.58 -3.53
CA SER A 295 -4.68 -15.85 -3.12
C SER A 295 -5.68 -15.73 -1.97
N GLU A 296 -6.22 -14.55 -1.73
CA GLU A 296 -7.19 -14.23 -0.71
C GLU A 296 -8.54 -13.84 -1.34
N LEU A 297 -9.65 -14.28 -0.73
CA LEU A 297 -10.96 -13.68 -0.99
C LEU A 297 -11.03 -12.32 -0.29
N PHE A 298 -10.51 -11.29 -0.96
CA PHE A 298 -10.42 -9.94 -0.43
C PHE A 298 -11.77 -9.21 -0.56
N PRO A 299 -12.34 -8.69 0.54
CA PRO A 299 -13.58 -7.93 0.50
C PRO A 299 -13.33 -6.51 -0.02
N LEU A 300 -13.74 -6.24 -1.27
CA LEU A 300 -13.73 -4.88 -1.85
C LEU A 300 -14.71 -3.96 -1.15
N HIS A 301 -15.88 -4.51 -0.80
CA HIS A 301 -16.97 -3.78 -0.15
C HIS A 301 -17.68 -4.69 0.84
N LYS A 302 -18.10 -4.08 1.95
CA LYS A 302 -18.89 -4.74 3.00
C LYS A 302 -20.01 -3.81 3.42
N GLU A 303 -21.24 -4.30 3.38
CA GLU A 303 -22.40 -3.54 3.79
C GLU A 303 -23.45 -4.45 4.46
N LYS A 304 -24.32 -3.87 5.25
CA LYS A 304 -25.40 -4.58 5.95
C LYS A 304 -26.71 -4.47 5.18
N THR A 305 -27.46 -5.59 5.11
CA THR A 305 -28.77 -5.63 4.47
C THR A 305 -29.78 -4.70 5.14
N ALA A 306 -30.60 -4.04 4.33
CA ALA A 306 -31.72 -3.22 4.74
C ALA A 306 -32.91 -4.06 5.27
N SER A 307 -34.02 -3.41 5.60
CA SER A 307 -35.22 -4.10 6.14
C SER A 307 -35.87 -5.09 5.18
N ASP A 308 -35.66 -4.93 3.88
CA ASP A 308 -36.11 -5.82 2.83
C ASP A 308 -35.09 -6.94 2.51
N GLY A 309 -34.03 -7.06 3.32
CA GLY A 309 -32.96 -8.02 3.15
C GLY A 309 -31.99 -7.69 2.04
N SER A 310 -32.08 -6.53 1.39
CA SER A 310 -31.26 -6.16 0.24
C SER A 310 -30.08 -5.27 0.60
N VAL A 311 -29.04 -5.34 -0.23
CA VAL A 311 -27.88 -4.47 -0.25
C VAL A 311 -27.41 -4.32 -1.70
N SER A 312 -26.82 -3.20 -2.08
CA SER A 312 -26.35 -2.99 -3.46
C SER A 312 -24.95 -2.39 -3.49
N PHE A 313 -24.17 -2.78 -4.49
CA PHE A 313 -22.82 -2.27 -4.72
C PHE A 313 -22.60 -1.96 -6.20
N MET A 314 -22.13 -0.75 -6.52
CA MET A 314 -21.70 -0.34 -7.86
C MET A 314 -20.27 -0.81 -8.10
N THR A 315 -20.03 -1.57 -9.17
CA THR A 315 -18.72 -2.21 -9.41
C THR A 315 -18.45 -2.38 -10.91
N GLY A 316 -17.20 -2.59 -11.29
CA GLY A 316 -16.82 -2.96 -12.65
C GLY A 316 -17.48 -4.27 -13.11
N LYS A 317 -17.65 -4.43 -14.43
CA LYS A 317 -18.31 -5.62 -15.03
C LYS A 317 -17.33 -6.80 -15.16
N GLY A 318 -16.77 -7.27 -14.05
CA GLY A 318 -16.03 -8.52 -13.95
C GLY A 318 -16.77 -9.56 -13.09
N ASP A 319 -16.06 -10.59 -12.66
CA ASP A 319 -16.58 -11.59 -11.73
C ASP A 319 -16.37 -11.16 -10.29
N LEU A 320 -17.35 -11.40 -9.41
CA LEU A 320 -17.26 -11.25 -7.96
C LEU A 320 -17.57 -12.57 -7.24
N TYR A 321 -17.06 -12.70 -6.04
CA TYR A 321 -17.51 -13.71 -5.08
C TYR A 321 -18.25 -13.01 -3.93
N VAL A 322 -19.55 -13.25 -3.81
CA VAL A 322 -20.39 -12.61 -2.80
C VAL A 322 -20.66 -13.61 -1.67
N CYS A 323 -20.42 -13.18 -0.43
CA CYS A 323 -20.64 -14.08 0.70
C CYS A 323 -21.24 -13.37 1.91
N THR A 324 -21.84 -14.15 2.79
CA THR A 324 -22.46 -13.70 4.03
C THR A 324 -22.40 -14.77 5.11
N VAL A 325 -22.49 -14.34 6.38
CA VAL A 325 -22.68 -15.24 7.52
C VAL A 325 -23.91 -14.81 8.31
N TYR A 326 -24.77 -15.73 8.61
CA TYR A 326 -25.96 -15.52 9.42
C TYR A 326 -26.17 -16.69 10.38
N ASN A 327 -26.34 -16.41 11.68
CA ASN A 327 -26.47 -17.41 12.73
C ASN A 327 -25.36 -18.48 12.71
N GLY A 328 -24.09 -18.05 12.48
CA GLY A 328 -22.92 -18.93 12.41
C GLY A 328 -22.82 -19.77 11.13
N LYS A 329 -23.72 -19.60 10.17
CA LYS A 329 -23.71 -20.31 8.89
C LYS A 329 -23.18 -19.43 7.79
N TYR A 330 -22.26 -19.95 6.98
CA TYR A 330 -21.63 -19.27 5.85
C TYR A 330 -22.28 -19.69 4.51
N LEU A 331 -22.51 -18.73 3.65
CA LEU A 331 -22.91 -18.94 2.25
C LEU A 331 -22.11 -18.00 1.36
N GLY A 332 -21.53 -18.54 0.27
CA GLY A 332 -20.84 -17.77 -0.75
C GLY A 332 -21.27 -18.20 -2.15
N GLN A 333 -21.18 -17.30 -3.10
CA GLN A 333 -21.54 -17.55 -4.50
C GLN A 333 -20.75 -16.66 -5.44
N LYS A 334 -20.22 -17.24 -6.54
CA LYS A 334 -19.68 -16.49 -7.67
C LYS A 334 -20.79 -15.81 -8.47
N ILE A 335 -20.54 -14.55 -8.89
CA ILE A 335 -21.42 -13.74 -9.74
C ILE A 335 -20.62 -13.20 -10.93
N ASP A 336 -21.15 -13.34 -12.12
CA ASP A 336 -20.67 -12.67 -13.34
C ASP A 336 -21.49 -11.39 -13.57
N MET A 337 -20.87 -10.23 -13.37
CA MET A 337 -21.54 -8.93 -13.49
C MET A 337 -21.96 -8.56 -14.92
N ARG A 338 -21.42 -9.24 -15.92
CA ARG A 338 -21.80 -9.07 -17.33
C ARG A 338 -23.18 -9.67 -17.63
N GLU A 339 -23.52 -10.72 -16.88
CA GLU A 339 -24.75 -11.50 -17.09
C GLU A 339 -25.80 -11.28 -15.99
N GLN A 340 -25.37 -11.04 -14.73
CA GLN A 340 -26.23 -11.04 -13.56
C GLN A 340 -26.00 -9.82 -12.68
N GLN A 341 -27.05 -9.01 -12.47
CA GLN A 341 -27.03 -7.80 -11.63
C GLN A 341 -27.91 -7.92 -10.37
N SER A 342 -28.45 -9.10 -10.11
CA SER A 342 -29.19 -9.41 -8.90
C SER A 342 -29.01 -10.86 -8.48
N VAL A 343 -28.90 -11.12 -7.17
CA VAL A 343 -28.76 -12.45 -6.60
C VAL A 343 -29.50 -12.56 -5.28
N VAL A 344 -30.03 -13.77 -5.00
CA VAL A 344 -30.65 -14.08 -3.71
C VAL A 344 -29.81 -15.14 -3.00
N LEU A 345 -29.19 -14.77 -1.87
CA LEU A 345 -28.50 -15.70 -0.99
C LEU A 345 -29.50 -16.32 0.01
N LYS A 346 -29.72 -17.62 -0.15
CA LYS A 346 -30.70 -18.38 0.62
C LYS A 346 -30.01 -19.11 1.77
N MET A 347 -30.15 -18.60 3.01
CA MET A 347 -29.43 -19.09 4.17
C MET A 347 -29.81 -20.54 4.58
N GLU A 348 -30.92 -21.05 4.12
CA GLU A 348 -31.24 -22.48 4.27
C GLU A 348 -30.26 -23.40 3.51
N GLN A 349 -29.48 -22.88 2.57
CA GLN A 349 -28.43 -23.58 1.83
C GLN A 349 -27.04 -23.41 2.44
N ALA A 350 -26.92 -22.57 3.49
CA ALA A 350 -25.65 -22.24 4.13
C ALA A 350 -25.12 -23.39 4.99
N SER A 351 -23.80 -23.55 5.03
CA SER A 351 -23.10 -24.50 5.87
C SER A 351 -22.59 -23.85 7.18
N ASP A 352 -22.49 -24.63 8.24
CA ASP A 352 -21.88 -24.20 9.50
C ASP A 352 -20.38 -24.54 9.43
N PRO A 353 -19.48 -23.54 9.37
CA PRO A 353 -18.05 -23.78 9.24
C PRO A 353 -17.46 -24.59 10.39
N GLU A 354 -18.00 -24.47 11.62
CA GLU A 354 -17.49 -25.14 12.80
C GLU A 354 -17.96 -26.61 12.91
N LYS A 355 -18.96 -27.00 12.11
CA LYS A 355 -19.56 -28.35 12.14
C LYS A 355 -19.39 -29.13 10.85
N MET A 356 -18.48 -28.70 9.97
CA MET A 356 -18.20 -29.42 8.73
C MET A 356 -17.57 -30.79 9.00
N GLU A 357 -18.06 -31.80 8.30
CA GLU A 357 -17.45 -33.12 8.26
C GLU A 357 -16.56 -33.24 7.02
N GLY A 358 -15.29 -33.63 7.22
CA GLY A 358 -14.33 -33.80 6.13
C GLY A 358 -13.80 -32.49 5.58
N VAL A 359 -13.62 -32.42 4.25
CA VAL A 359 -13.19 -31.24 3.48
C VAL A 359 -14.28 -30.89 2.49
N ILE A 360 -14.73 -29.65 2.51
CA ILE A 360 -15.64 -29.11 1.50
C ILE A 360 -14.80 -28.30 0.52
N GLU A 361 -14.74 -28.73 -0.72
CA GLU A 361 -13.99 -28.08 -1.79
C GLU A 361 -14.93 -27.37 -2.78
N GLU A 362 -14.64 -26.13 -3.07
CA GLU A 362 -15.29 -25.32 -4.09
C GLU A 362 -14.25 -24.88 -5.12
N ARG A 363 -14.58 -25.03 -6.42
CA ARG A 363 -13.74 -24.62 -7.55
C ARG A 363 -14.46 -23.57 -8.36
N PHE A 364 -13.80 -22.45 -8.62
CA PHE A 364 -14.35 -21.37 -9.41
C PHE A 364 -13.25 -20.55 -10.08
N ASP A 365 -13.62 -19.92 -11.20
CA ASP A 365 -12.79 -18.93 -11.90
C ASP A 365 -13.39 -17.54 -11.69
N LEU A 366 -12.54 -16.53 -11.50
CA LEU A 366 -12.93 -15.11 -11.53
C LEU A 366 -12.20 -14.41 -12.67
N ASN A 367 -12.97 -13.77 -13.54
CA ASN A 367 -12.46 -13.04 -14.70
C ASN A 367 -12.58 -11.54 -14.48
N PRO A 368 -11.55 -10.75 -14.84
CA PRO A 368 -11.60 -9.30 -14.73
C PRO A 368 -12.59 -8.69 -15.73
N PRO A 369 -12.96 -7.40 -15.58
CA PRO A 369 -13.61 -6.63 -16.64
C PRO A 369 -12.79 -6.63 -17.92
N ILE A 370 -13.47 -6.40 -19.06
CA ILE A 370 -12.82 -6.28 -20.37
C ILE A 370 -12.06 -4.96 -20.44
N GLU A 371 -10.82 -5.01 -20.89
CA GLU A 371 -9.97 -3.82 -21.05
C GLU A 371 -10.50 -2.88 -22.12
N ALA A 372 -10.61 -1.58 -21.78
CA ALA A 372 -10.89 -0.55 -22.75
C ALA A 372 -9.58 0.06 -23.27
N MET A 373 -9.48 0.22 -24.59
CA MET A 373 -8.31 0.80 -25.23
C MET A 373 -8.20 2.31 -24.95
N PRO A 374 -7.06 2.81 -24.50
CA PRO A 374 -6.85 4.24 -24.28
C PRO A 374 -6.75 5.02 -25.60
N LYS A 375 -7.07 6.32 -25.54
CA LYS A 375 -6.93 7.22 -26.70
C LYS A 375 -5.46 7.60 -26.89
N SER A 376 -4.95 7.58 -28.14
CA SER A 376 -3.58 8.00 -28.44
C SER A 376 -3.39 9.53 -28.35
N THR A 377 -2.20 9.99 -27.99
CA THR A 377 -1.78 11.40 -27.95
C THR A 377 -1.08 11.80 -29.26
N GLY A 378 -1.29 13.03 -29.73
CA GLY A 378 -0.66 13.51 -30.98
C GLY A 378 0.87 13.61 -30.90
N ALA A 379 1.58 13.25 -31.94
CA ALA A 379 3.05 13.19 -32.05
C ALA A 379 3.78 14.49 -31.67
N GLN A 380 3.19 15.67 -31.92
CA GLN A 380 3.82 16.96 -31.58
C GLN A 380 3.87 17.20 -30.07
N MET A 381 2.87 16.77 -29.31
CA MET A 381 2.87 16.88 -27.86
C MET A 381 3.89 15.91 -27.26
N LYS A 382 4.10 14.75 -27.88
CA LYS A 382 5.04 13.73 -27.42
C LYS A 382 6.48 14.28 -27.33
N SER A 383 7.00 14.91 -28.39
CA SER A 383 8.39 15.40 -28.40
C SER A 383 8.68 16.54 -27.42
N VAL A 384 7.70 17.44 -27.18
CA VAL A 384 7.83 18.52 -26.18
C VAL A 384 7.83 17.95 -24.78
N HIS A 385 6.98 16.96 -24.56
CA HIS A 385 6.86 16.26 -23.28
C HIS A 385 8.15 15.48 -22.95
N GLU A 386 8.71 14.73 -23.89
CA GLU A 386 9.96 13.99 -23.73
C GLU A 386 11.14 14.90 -23.38
N ALA A 387 11.25 16.04 -24.06
CA ALA A 387 12.27 17.04 -23.73
C ALA A 387 12.12 17.59 -22.30
N ARG A 388 10.88 17.79 -21.86
CA ARG A 388 10.59 18.24 -20.49
C ARG A 388 10.90 17.17 -19.45
N LEU A 389 10.57 15.90 -19.71
CA LEU A 389 10.92 14.77 -18.86
C LEU A 389 12.44 14.66 -18.68
N ALA A 390 13.20 14.73 -19.76
CA ALA A 390 14.67 14.68 -19.70
C ALA A 390 15.26 15.82 -18.84
N GLU A 391 14.67 17.04 -18.88
CA GLU A 391 15.05 18.14 -17.98
C GLU A 391 14.74 17.81 -16.52
N CYS A 392 13.54 17.30 -16.23
CA CYS A 392 13.14 16.92 -14.88
C CYS A 392 14.01 15.79 -14.30
N GLU A 393 14.35 14.79 -15.12
CA GLU A 393 15.26 13.69 -14.73
C GLU A 393 16.65 14.20 -14.35
N LYS A 394 17.17 15.19 -15.12
CA LYS A 394 18.43 15.82 -14.76
C LYS A 394 18.33 16.56 -13.44
N ILE A 395 17.25 17.32 -13.21
CA ILE A 395 17.03 18.02 -11.93
C ILE A 395 16.95 17.03 -10.78
N ARG A 396 16.25 15.88 -10.97
CA ARG A 396 16.18 14.83 -9.94
C ARG A 396 17.53 14.19 -9.68
N ALA A 397 18.30 13.88 -10.73
CA ALA A 397 19.65 13.33 -10.59
C ALA A 397 20.57 14.26 -9.80
N ASP A 398 20.57 15.57 -10.13
CA ASP A 398 21.33 16.58 -9.39
C ASP A 398 20.86 16.70 -7.93
N TYR A 399 19.56 16.53 -7.67
CA TYR A 399 18.96 16.52 -6.34
C TYR A 399 19.43 15.31 -5.53
N GLU A 400 19.40 14.12 -6.12
CA GLU A 400 19.83 12.86 -5.49
C GLU A 400 21.35 12.84 -5.25
N GLU A 401 22.16 13.42 -6.15
CA GLU A 401 23.62 13.56 -5.96
C GLU A 401 23.95 14.31 -4.67
N GLY A 402 23.10 15.26 -4.27
CA GLY A 402 23.22 15.99 -3.00
C GLY A 402 23.08 15.10 -1.75
N PHE A 403 22.48 13.91 -1.86
CA PHE A 403 22.33 12.96 -0.75
C PHE A 403 23.59 12.14 -0.49
N VAL A 404 24.39 11.90 -1.53
CA VAL A 404 25.57 11.05 -1.48
C VAL A 404 26.79 11.92 -1.28
N LYS A 405 27.37 11.94 -0.08
CA LYS A 405 28.76 12.34 0.09
C LYS A 405 29.59 11.09 -0.22
N GLU A 406 30.56 11.22 -1.13
CA GLU A 406 31.59 10.18 -1.34
C GLU A 406 32.27 9.88 0.00
N ASP A 407 31.84 8.86 0.71
CA ASP A 407 32.54 8.35 1.85
C ASP A 407 33.72 7.51 1.34
N LYS A 408 34.90 8.11 1.38
CA LYS A 408 36.16 7.51 0.91
C LYS A 408 36.61 6.32 1.74
N ASP A 409 36.00 6.10 2.90
CA ASP A 409 36.35 5.01 3.82
C ASP A 409 35.23 3.95 3.86
N CYS A 410 35.29 3.00 2.93
CA CYS A 410 34.39 1.83 2.90
C CYS A 410 34.51 0.92 4.15
N SER A 411 35.48 1.17 5.04
CA SER A 411 35.68 0.39 6.28
C SER A 411 34.84 0.93 7.46
N ASP A 412 34.24 2.13 7.37
CA ASP A 412 33.38 2.67 8.41
C ASP A 412 32.06 1.91 8.48
N PRO A 413 31.75 1.25 9.62
CA PRO A 413 30.51 0.49 9.78
C PRO A 413 29.25 1.36 9.67
N TRP A 414 29.35 2.69 9.80
CA TRP A 414 28.25 3.64 9.67
C TRP A 414 27.82 3.87 8.21
N ASN A 415 28.67 3.55 7.22
CA ASN A 415 28.36 3.84 5.80
C ASN A 415 27.07 3.18 5.35
N ARG A 416 26.79 1.94 5.77
CA ARG A 416 25.55 1.25 5.44
C ARG A 416 24.30 2.01 5.90
N TYR A 417 24.34 2.64 7.08
CA TYR A 417 23.22 3.43 7.60
C TYR A 417 23.09 4.77 6.89
N PHE A 418 24.21 5.39 6.52
CA PHE A 418 24.20 6.64 5.76
C PHE A 418 23.66 6.46 4.34
N VAL A 419 23.96 5.34 3.70
CA VAL A 419 23.39 4.99 2.39
C VAL A 419 21.85 4.89 2.49
N ASN A 420 21.34 4.23 3.53
CA ASN A 420 19.91 4.10 3.76
C ASN A 420 19.23 5.43 4.14
N ALA A 421 19.92 6.32 4.80
CA ALA A 421 19.37 7.61 5.25
C ALA A 421 19.17 8.64 4.11
N ARG A 422 19.89 8.51 2.98
CA ARG A 422 19.76 9.39 1.81
C ARG A 422 19.72 10.89 2.20
N GLY A 423 18.63 11.60 1.88
CA GLY A 423 18.44 13.00 2.23
C GLY A 423 18.34 13.29 3.73
N ASN A 424 18.04 12.31 4.58
CA ASN A 424 17.98 12.43 6.03
C ASN A 424 19.34 12.21 6.71
N ARG A 425 20.42 12.09 5.92
CA ARG A 425 21.79 11.81 6.42
C ARG A 425 22.24 12.74 7.56
N GLN A 426 21.86 14.01 7.50
CA GLN A 426 22.27 14.99 8.53
C GLN A 426 21.74 14.64 9.94
N GLU A 427 20.54 14.10 10.03
CA GLU A 427 19.99 13.64 11.32
C GLU A 427 20.75 12.44 11.84
N LEU A 428 21.13 11.51 10.98
CA LEU A 428 21.95 10.37 11.38
C LEU A 428 23.37 10.77 11.78
N GLU A 429 23.98 11.77 11.12
CA GLU A 429 25.26 12.37 11.53
C GLU A 429 25.18 13.01 12.92
N LYS A 430 24.08 13.76 13.21
CA LYS A 430 23.83 14.32 14.55
C LYS A 430 23.74 13.20 15.60
N PHE A 431 22.98 12.13 15.31
CA PHE A 431 22.86 10.99 16.22
C PHE A 431 24.20 10.31 16.47
N ARG A 432 25.03 10.12 15.43
CA ARG A 432 26.38 9.58 15.56
C ARG A 432 27.25 10.43 16.50
N GLN A 433 27.14 11.74 16.41
CA GLN A 433 27.95 12.69 17.22
C GLN A 433 27.51 12.79 18.67
N MET A 434 26.37 12.23 19.08
CA MET A 434 25.95 12.22 20.49
C MET A 434 26.88 11.38 21.33
N THR A 435 27.47 12.00 22.34
CA THR A 435 28.49 11.37 23.21
C THR A 435 27.90 10.64 24.41
N GLU A 436 26.61 10.75 24.64
CA GLU A 436 25.92 10.07 25.75
C GLU A 436 25.78 8.54 25.54
N PHE A 437 25.99 8.06 24.31
CA PHE A 437 25.85 6.66 23.90
C PHE A 437 27.15 6.14 23.31
N THR A 438 27.42 4.84 23.49
CA THR A 438 28.48 4.18 22.75
C THR A 438 28.11 3.92 21.31
N ASP A 439 29.08 3.81 20.41
CA ASP A 439 28.77 3.46 19.00
C ASP A 439 28.17 2.05 18.88
N GLU A 440 28.54 1.12 19.78
CA GLU A 440 27.96 -0.21 19.85
C GLU A 440 26.44 -0.14 20.14
N ASP A 441 26.01 0.65 21.14
CA ASP A 441 24.61 0.81 21.49
C ASP A 441 23.81 1.46 20.36
N LYS A 442 24.39 2.48 19.70
CA LYS A 442 23.79 3.13 18.55
C LYS A 442 23.60 2.16 17.39
N CYS A 443 24.66 1.41 17.02
CA CYS A 443 24.57 0.42 15.94
C CYS A 443 23.58 -0.70 16.27
N LEU A 444 23.59 -1.19 17.52
CA LEU A 444 22.66 -2.23 17.97
C LEU A 444 21.18 -1.80 17.75
N MET A 445 20.87 -0.52 17.98
CA MET A 445 19.54 0.03 17.73
C MET A 445 19.29 0.23 16.24
N LEU A 446 20.23 0.82 15.48
CA LEU A 446 20.08 1.06 14.06
C LEU A 446 19.85 -0.25 13.28
N ASP A 447 20.42 -1.37 13.73
CA ASP A 447 20.17 -2.70 13.14
C ASP A 447 18.73 -3.22 13.34
N THR A 448 17.92 -2.56 14.16
CA THR A 448 16.49 -2.88 14.33
C THR A 448 15.56 -2.00 13.51
N LEU A 449 16.08 -0.99 12.83
CA LEU A 449 15.31 -0.07 12.02
C LEU A 449 14.94 -0.69 10.67
N ARG A 450 13.81 -0.29 10.12
CA ARG A 450 13.41 -0.56 8.73
C ARG A 450 13.94 0.54 7.82
N ASP A 451 14.00 0.29 6.53
CA ASP A 451 14.58 1.21 5.55
C ASP A 451 13.98 2.62 5.62
N LYS A 452 12.65 2.72 5.71
CA LYS A 452 11.98 4.03 5.78
C LYS A 452 12.22 4.80 7.08
N ASP A 453 12.62 4.13 8.17
CA ASP A 453 12.97 4.81 9.41
C ASP A 453 14.22 5.67 9.27
N PHE A 454 15.15 5.26 8.39
CA PHE A 454 16.33 6.07 8.09
C PHE A 454 15.99 7.36 7.33
N LEU A 455 14.88 7.39 6.60
CA LEU A 455 14.52 8.49 5.71
C LEU A 455 13.83 9.67 6.42
N ASP A 456 13.21 9.43 7.59
CA ASP A 456 12.35 10.43 8.23
C ASP A 456 12.49 10.53 9.76
N THR A 457 13.39 9.75 10.39
CA THR A 457 13.58 9.79 11.84
C THR A 457 14.66 10.80 12.23
N ALA A 458 14.30 11.71 13.13
CA ALA A 458 15.24 12.71 13.66
C ALA A 458 16.21 12.10 14.69
N ALA A 459 17.39 12.70 14.85
CA ALA A 459 18.43 12.27 15.79
C ALA A 459 17.93 12.14 17.25
N GLU A 460 17.18 13.14 17.72
CA GLU A 460 16.62 13.14 19.09
C GLU A 460 15.55 12.05 19.28
N VAL A 461 14.84 11.68 18.24
CA VAL A 461 13.88 10.57 18.29
C VAL A 461 14.64 9.26 18.53
N LEU A 462 15.70 8.99 17.76
CA LEU A 462 16.57 7.83 17.96
C LEU A 462 17.18 7.82 19.37
N ALA A 463 17.73 8.97 19.81
CA ALA A 463 18.29 9.15 21.14
C ALA A 463 17.27 8.87 22.26
N SER A 464 16.03 9.29 22.09
CA SER A 464 14.95 9.06 23.05
C SER A 464 14.65 7.57 23.26
N TYR A 465 14.59 6.78 22.18
CA TYR A 465 14.39 5.34 22.26
C TYR A 465 15.57 4.65 22.94
N LEU A 466 16.80 5.01 22.54
CA LEU A 466 18.00 4.41 23.13
C LEU A 466 18.13 4.76 24.62
N ARG A 467 17.91 6.02 24.97
CA ARG A 467 17.94 6.52 26.37
C ARG A 467 16.95 5.78 27.27
N ALA A 468 15.75 5.49 26.74
CA ALA A 468 14.72 4.76 27.49
C ALA A 468 15.07 3.26 27.67
N ALA A 469 15.76 2.64 26.71
CA ALA A 469 16.06 1.20 26.75
C ALA A 469 17.34 0.87 27.53
N LEU A 470 18.36 1.75 27.50
CA LEU A 470 19.69 1.50 28.10
C LEU A 470 19.68 1.04 29.57
N PRO A 471 18.82 1.60 30.47
CA PRO A 471 18.80 1.15 31.88
C PRO A 471 18.50 -0.34 32.05
N TYR A 472 17.90 -0.97 31.06
CA TYR A 472 17.48 -2.37 31.10
C TYR A 472 18.39 -3.33 30.32
N LYS A 473 19.46 -2.83 29.66
CA LYS A 473 20.36 -3.60 28.79
C LYS A 473 20.88 -4.89 29.46
N ASN A 474 21.28 -4.82 30.72
CA ASN A 474 21.88 -5.93 31.46
C ASN A 474 20.86 -6.88 32.12
N ASN A 475 19.56 -6.62 31.96
CA ASN A 475 18.52 -7.43 32.59
C ASN A 475 18.12 -8.64 31.73
N PHE A 476 18.53 -8.68 30.46
CA PHE A 476 18.08 -9.65 29.46
C PHE A 476 19.24 -10.16 28.61
N CYS A 477 19.07 -11.30 27.96
CA CYS A 477 19.99 -11.71 26.90
C CYS A 477 19.94 -10.71 25.72
N THR A 478 21.03 -10.64 24.93
CA THR A 478 21.18 -9.65 23.86
C THR A 478 20.01 -9.69 22.85
N GLU A 479 19.59 -10.89 22.45
CA GLU A 479 18.51 -11.05 21.49
C GLU A 479 17.18 -10.50 22.01
N LEU A 480 16.81 -10.84 23.24
CA LEU A 480 15.57 -10.38 23.86
C LEU A 480 15.60 -8.86 24.04
N TYR A 481 16.72 -8.31 24.52
CA TYR A 481 16.89 -6.88 24.67
C TYR A 481 16.76 -6.16 23.33
N GLN A 482 17.49 -6.60 22.30
CA GLN A 482 17.53 -5.94 20.99
C GLN A 482 16.16 -5.97 20.30
N LYS A 483 15.57 -7.17 20.17
CA LYS A 483 14.37 -7.35 19.35
C LYS A 483 13.07 -6.87 20.02
N TYR A 484 12.96 -7.01 21.35
CA TYR A 484 11.67 -6.86 22.05
C TYR A 484 11.64 -5.72 23.07
N LEU A 485 12.76 -5.04 23.30
CA LEU A 485 12.85 -3.89 24.19
C LEU A 485 13.48 -2.68 23.49
N LEU A 486 14.69 -2.82 22.95
CA LEU A 486 15.43 -1.74 22.29
C LEU A 486 14.75 -1.31 20.99
N ALA A 487 14.33 -2.26 20.13
CA ALA A 487 13.71 -1.98 18.84
C ALA A 487 12.62 -0.89 18.97
N PRO A 488 12.75 0.24 18.25
CA PRO A 488 11.80 1.35 18.38
C PRO A 488 10.39 0.97 17.97
N ARG A 489 10.26 0.28 16.85
CA ARG A 489 9.00 0.01 16.16
C ARG A 489 8.23 -1.18 16.75
N ALA A 490 6.94 -0.99 16.98
CA ALA A 490 6.01 -2.07 17.35
C ALA A 490 5.22 -2.60 16.14
N GLY A 491 4.76 -1.71 15.25
CA GLY A 491 3.96 -2.00 14.07
C GLY A 491 4.38 -1.16 12.85
N HIS A 492 3.43 -0.39 12.29
CA HIS A 492 3.66 0.51 11.15
C HIS A 492 3.59 2.01 11.54
N GLU A 493 3.65 2.31 12.84
CA GLU A 493 3.66 3.67 13.37
C GLU A 493 4.90 4.45 12.92
N LYS A 494 4.81 5.78 12.88
CA LYS A 494 5.98 6.66 12.80
C LYS A 494 6.73 6.65 14.12
N LEU A 495 8.05 6.75 14.04
CA LEU A 495 8.88 6.89 15.23
C LEU A 495 8.85 8.34 15.73
N MET A 496 8.25 8.57 16.91
CA MET A 496 8.07 9.91 17.51
C MET A 496 8.88 10.12 18.80
N GLY A 497 9.65 9.12 19.25
CA GLY A 497 10.47 9.22 20.45
C GLY A 497 9.66 9.36 21.75
N SER A 498 8.53 8.69 21.82
CA SER A 498 7.54 8.85 22.91
C SER A 498 7.93 8.17 24.22
N ARG A 499 8.82 7.15 24.23
CA ARG A 499 9.07 6.29 25.41
C ARG A 499 9.46 7.02 26.68
N SER A 500 10.35 8.04 26.59
CA SER A 500 10.71 8.83 27.78
C SER A 500 9.53 9.63 28.32
N ARG A 501 8.68 10.16 27.42
CA ARG A 501 7.45 10.86 27.80
C ARG A 501 6.41 9.92 28.39
N ILE A 502 6.26 8.71 27.81
CA ILE A 502 5.40 7.66 28.35
C ILE A 502 5.78 7.35 29.80
N ALA A 503 7.04 7.04 30.07
CA ALA A 503 7.50 6.72 31.42
C ALA A 503 7.24 7.86 32.42
N SER A 504 7.48 9.12 32.01
CA SER A 504 7.19 10.30 32.85
C SER A 504 5.70 10.43 33.15
N LEU A 505 4.81 10.34 32.14
CA LEU A 505 3.37 10.44 32.30
C LEU A 505 2.80 9.33 33.20
N LEU A 506 3.27 8.10 33.05
CA LEU A 506 2.86 6.97 33.89
C LEU A 506 3.22 7.20 35.36
N SER A 507 4.41 7.76 35.61
CA SER A 507 4.89 8.10 36.96
C SER A 507 4.12 9.29 37.56
N GLU A 508 3.94 10.38 36.81
CA GLU A 508 3.21 11.58 37.24
C GLU A 508 1.75 11.26 37.58
N LYS A 509 1.08 10.49 36.71
CA LYS A 509 -0.31 10.07 36.92
C LYS A 509 -0.46 8.92 37.93
N LYS A 510 0.66 8.35 38.39
CA LYS A 510 0.70 7.18 39.32
C LYS A 510 -0.13 6.00 38.83
N ILE A 511 -0.01 5.69 37.54
CA ILE A 511 -0.82 4.66 36.87
C ILE A 511 -0.44 3.27 37.38
N PHE A 512 0.86 3.02 37.55
CA PHE A 512 1.38 1.73 38.06
C PHE A 512 2.15 1.89 39.37
N PRO A 513 2.26 0.79 40.15
CA PRO A 513 3.12 0.75 41.33
C PRO A 513 4.58 1.11 40.98
N GLN A 514 5.26 1.85 41.90
CA GLN A 514 6.64 2.29 41.71
C GLN A 514 7.66 1.24 42.21
N ASP A 515 7.21 0.08 42.63
CA ASP A 515 8.02 -0.97 43.29
C ASP A 515 8.62 -2.01 42.31
N GLY A 516 8.45 -1.82 41.00
CA GLY A 516 8.93 -2.73 39.97
C GLY A 516 8.06 -3.99 39.75
N THR A 517 6.88 -4.05 40.33
CA THR A 517 5.96 -5.21 40.23
C THR A 517 5.06 -5.20 38.99
N VAL A 518 5.26 -4.21 38.09
CA VAL A 518 4.43 -4.05 36.87
C VAL A 518 4.67 -5.22 35.91
N THR A 519 3.59 -5.79 35.42
CA THR A 519 3.62 -6.89 34.45
C THR A 519 2.98 -6.48 33.11
N ALA A 520 3.31 -7.18 32.02
CA ALA A 520 2.67 -6.97 30.72
C ALA A 520 1.14 -7.05 30.82
N LYS A 521 0.61 -7.96 31.64
CA LYS A 521 -0.81 -8.11 31.88
C LYS A 521 -1.46 -6.86 32.50
N MET A 522 -0.80 -6.24 33.48
CA MET A 522 -1.27 -4.98 34.08
C MET A 522 -1.30 -3.84 33.05
N VAL A 523 -0.33 -3.79 32.15
CA VAL A 523 -0.30 -2.80 31.06
C VAL A 523 -1.46 -3.05 30.08
N TRP A 524 -1.73 -4.31 29.72
CA TRP A 524 -2.86 -4.67 28.86
C TRP A 524 -4.21 -4.30 29.48
N GLU A 525 -4.39 -4.58 30.77
CA GLU A 525 -5.59 -4.18 31.53
C GLU A 525 -5.78 -2.65 31.54
N TYR A 526 -4.69 -1.90 31.73
CA TYR A 526 -4.73 -0.43 31.68
C TYR A 526 -5.16 0.07 30.31
N VAL A 527 -4.55 -0.43 29.25
CA VAL A 527 -4.87 -0.03 27.86
C VAL A 527 -6.32 -0.32 27.50
N ASN A 528 -6.87 -1.45 27.95
CA ASN A 528 -8.24 -1.86 27.61
C ASN A 528 -9.34 -1.27 28.48
N HIS A 529 -9.05 -0.97 29.76
CA HIS A 529 -10.10 -0.62 30.71
C HIS A 529 -9.96 0.77 31.34
N SER A 530 -8.76 1.37 31.30
CA SER A 530 -8.53 2.69 31.89
C SER A 530 -8.52 3.82 30.87
N LEU A 531 -8.18 3.53 29.61
CA LEU A 531 -8.29 4.47 28.51
C LEU A 531 -9.69 4.37 27.88
N ASN A 532 -10.32 5.51 27.64
CA ASN A 532 -11.63 5.55 27.02
C ASN A 532 -11.53 5.21 25.53
N THR A 533 -12.13 4.12 25.11
CA THR A 533 -12.12 3.72 23.69
C THR A 533 -13.08 4.59 22.89
N VAL A 534 -12.54 5.32 21.88
CA VAL A 534 -13.30 6.14 20.95
C VAL A 534 -13.38 5.49 19.59
N PRO A 535 -14.48 5.70 18.82
CA PRO A 535 -14.62 5.11 17.50
C PRO A 535 -13.57 5.65 16.52
N ASP A 536 -12.89 4.76 15.78
CA ASP A 536 -11.99 5.09 14.67
C ASP A 536 -12.66 4.99 13.31
N TYR A 537 -13.85 4.44 13.26
CA TYR A 537 -14.67 4.23 12.06
C TYR A 537 -13.98 3.43 10.94
N GLY A 538 -12.87 2.75 11.22
CA GLY A 538 -12.14 1.96 10.22
C GLY A 538 -11.46 2.80 9.14
N THR A 539 -11.07 4.04 9.45
CA THR A 539 -10.51 4.99 8.47
C THR A 539 -9.12 4.61 7.95
N GLY A 540 -8.36 3.81 8.69
CA GLY A 540 -7.01 3.42 8.31
C GLY A 540 -6.27 2.66 9.42
N ASN A 541 -5.06 2.21 9.11
CA ASN A 541 -4.24 1.38 10.00
C ASN A 541 -3.12 2.17 10.70
N TRP A 542 -3.27 3.50 10.85
CA TRP A 542 -2.27 4.27 11.61
C TRP A 542 -2.68 4.35 13.09
N PRO A 543 -1.85 3.80 14.00
CA PRO A 543 -2.13 3.86 15.42
C PRO A 543 -1.80 5.25 15.99
N ALA A 544 -2.44 5.56 17.12
CA ALA A 544 -2.13 6.76 17.90
C ALA A 544 -0.82 6.60 18.67
N GLU A 545 -0.14 7.73 18.93
CA GLU A 545 1.01 7.79 19.84
C GLU A 545 0.60 7.48 21.28
N ALA A 546 1.38 6.61 21.94
CA ALA A 546 1.05 6.12 23.28
C ALA A 546 1.04 7.22 24.34
N ASP A 547 1.99 8.18 24.31
CA ASP A 547 2.02 9.31 25.22
C ASP A 547 0.82 10.25 25.03
N GLY A 548 0.37 10.45 23.78
CA GLY A 548 -0.85 11.19 23.47
C GLY A 548 -2.10 10.50 24.02
N CYS A 549 -2.20 9.18 23.87
CA CYS A 549 -3.29 8.39 24.45
C CYS A 549 -3.34 8.52 25.98
N ILE A 550 -2.20 8.44 26.67
CA ILE A 550 -2.10 8.58 28.12
C ILE A 550 -2.46 10.01 28.56
N LYS A 551 -1.98 11.03 27.83
CA LYS A 551 -2.25 12.45 28.12
C LYS A 551 -3.74 12.77 27.98
N CYS A 552 -4.35 12.32 26.89
CA CYS A 552 -5.74 12.58 26.56
C CYS A 552 -6.74 11.58 27.17
N GLU A 553 -6.28 10.46 27.70
CA GLU A 553 -7.09 9.38 28.32
C GLU A 553 -8.07 8.72 27.34
N ILE A 554 -7.74 8.76 26.03
CA ILE A 554 -8.51 8.10 24.99
C ILE A 554 -7.62 7.18 24.14
N ILE A 555 -8.24 6.19 23.52
CA ILE A 555 -7.58 5.23 22.63
C ILE A 555 -8.56 4.75 21.56
N THR A 556 -8.05 4.35 20.39
CA THR A 556 -8.83 3.66 19.37
C THR A 556 -8.57 2.16 19.41
N GLU A 557 -9.46 1.36 18.85
CA GLU A 557 -9.29 -0.10 18.84
C GLU A 557 -8.01 -0.51 18.10
N VAL A 558 -7.72 0.11 16.95
CA VAL A 558 -6.49 -0.17 16.17
C VAL A 558 -5.20 0.20 16.90
N SER A 559 -5.25 1.13 17.86
CA SER A 559 -4.07 1.61 18.59
C SER A 559 -3.71 0.73 19.80
N LYS A 560 -4.67 -0.02 20.36
CA LYS A 560 -4.48 -0.74 21.64
C LYS A 560 -3.23 -1.63 21.66
N ARG A 561 -3.00 -2.36 20.59
CA ARG A 561 -1.88 -3.32 20.50
C ARG A 561 -0.53 -2.61 20.43
N VAL A 562 -0.41 -1.58 19.61
CA VAL A 562 0.84 -0.80 19.47
C VAL A 562 1.11 -0.02 20.76
N VAL A 563 0.10 0.66 21.31
CA VAL A 563 0.21 1.40 22.58
C VAL A 563 0.62 0.48 23.74
N PHE A 564 0.09 -0.73 23.79
CA PHE A 564 0.54 -1.74 24.77
C PHE A 564 2.04 -2.04 24.65
N VAL A 565 2.52 -2.31 23.44
CA VAL A 565 3.95 -2.60 23.21
C VAL A 565 4.81 -1.39 23.59
N GLU A 566 4.42 -0.19 23.17
CA GLU A 566 5.15 1.04 23.48
C GLU A 566 5.20 1.33 25.00
N ILE A 567 4.10 1.17 25.72
CA ILE A 567 4.09 1.32 27.19
C ILE A 567 4.99 0.28 27.84
N CYS A 568 4.85 -1.01 27.48
CA CYS A 568 5.71 -2.06 28.03
C CYS A 568 7.18 -1.74 27.84
N ARG A 569 7.61 -1.43 26.63
CA ARG A 569 9.01 -1.13 26.32
C ARG A 569 9.52 0.13 27.03
N ALA A 570 8.64 1.14 27.22
CA ALA A 570 9.00 2.37 27.92
C ALA A 570 9.31 2.16 29.42
N ILE A 571 8.75 1.11 30.03
CA ILE A 571 8.99 0.76 31.45
C ILE A 571 9.84 -0.50 31.63
N GLY A 572 10.53 -0.94 30.56
CA GLY A 572 11.49 -2.04 30.63
C GLY A 572 10.89 -3.44 30.56
N ILE A 573 9.66 -3.58 30.07
CA ILE A 573 9.01 -4.89 29.85
C ILE A 573 9.12 -5.24 28.37
N PRO A 574 9.79 -6.33 27.98
CA PRO A 574 9.86 -6.78 26.61
C PRO A 574 8.47 -7.16 26.08
N ALA A 575 8.10 -6.69 24.90
CA ALA A 575 6.81 -6.95 24.28
C ALA A 575 6.90 -6.87 22.74
N ARG A 576 5.95 -7.53 22.06
CA ARG A 576 5.83 -7.49 20.59
C ARG A 576 4.39 -7.62 20.12
N LEU A 577 4.18 -7.42 18.83
CA LEU A 577 3.03 -7.97 18.12
C LEU A 577 3.43 -9.34 17.53
N ASN A 578 2.54 -10.32 17.64
CA ASN A 578 2.75 -11.64 17.03
C ASN A 578 2.77 -11.49 15.50
N PRO A 579 3.81 -11.95 14.79
CA PRO A 579 3.94 -11.71 13.35
C PRO A 579 2.87 -12.42 12.52
N VAL A 580 2.28 -13.51 13.03
CA VAL A 580 1.25 -14.29 12.30
C VAL A 580 -0.16 -13.75 12.56
N THR A 581 -0.48 -13.46 13.83
CA THR A 581 -1.85 -13.11 14.24
C THR A 581 -2.05 -11.62 14.48
N GLY A 582 -0.98 -10.82 14.54
CA GLY A 582 -1.01 -9.40 14.93
C GLY A 582 -1.39 -9.16 16.41
N LYS A 583 -1.60 -10.21 17.22
CA LYS A 583 -2.00 -10.09 18.62
C LYS A 583 -0.85 -9.58 19.50
N ALA A 584 -1.18 -8.88 20.58
CA ALA A 584 -0.21 -8.36 21.55
C ALA A 584 0.37 -9.49 22.42
N GLU A 585 1.71 -9.53 22.58
CA GLU A 585 2.43 -10.51 23.39
C GLU A 585 3.43 -9.86 24.32
N GLY A 586 3.42 -10.29 25.60
CA GLY A 586 4.53 -10.09 26.52
C GLY A 586 5.65 -11.08 26.21
N VAL A 587 6.91 -10.65 26.35
CA VAL A 587 8.08 -11.49 26.05
C VAL A 587 8.92 -11.67 27.31
N TYR A 588 9.36 -12.89 27.60
CA TYR A 588 10.16 -13.19 28.76
C TYR A 588 11.11 -14.37 28.51
N GLU A 589 12.14 -14.48 29.33
CA GLU A 589 13.07 -15.61 29.28
C GLU A 589 12.72 -16.66 30.33
N LYS A 590 12.70 -17.92 29.96
CA LYS A 590 12.50 -19.05 30.86
C LYS A 590 13.43 -20.20 30.46
N ASN A 591 14.28 -20.62 31.40
CA ASN A 591 15.26 -21.71 31.19
C ASN A 591 16.21 -21.46 29.99
N GLY A 592 16.56 -20.22 29.67
CA GLY A 592 17.40 -19.86 28.54
C GLY A 592 16.68 -19.79 27.19
N GLU A 593 15.35 -19.94 27.17
CA GLU A 593 14.52 -19.83 25.98
C GLU A 593 13.65 -18.58 26.06
N ILE A 594 13.46 -17.90 24.91
CA ILE A 594 12.54 -16.75 24.78
C ILE A 594 11.13 -17.27 24.64
N CYS A 595 10.26 -16.87 25.55
CA CYS A 595 8.86 -17.27 25.63
C CYS A 595 7.94 -16.08 25.36
N PHE A 596 6.75 -16.38 24.82
CA PHE A 596 5.74 -15.39 24.46
C PHE A 596 4.43 -15.68 25.19
N GLU A 597 3.82 -14.64 25.77
CA GLU A 597 2.53 -14.72 26.46
C GLU A 597 1.53 -13.79 25.75
N ALA A 598 0.50 -14.38 25.13
CA ALA A 598 -0.56 -13.60 24.48
C ALA A 598 -1.38 -12.81 25.50
N MET A 599 -1.64 -11.53 25.24
CA MET A 599 -2.42 -10.65 26.10
C MET A 599 -3.92 -10.77 25.84
N GLU A 600 -4.29 -10.97 24.60
CA GLU A 600 -5.68 -11.16 24.18
C GLU A 600 -6.13 -12.57 24.52
N LYS A 601 -7.03 -12.69 25.50
CA LYS A 601 -7.74 -13.96 25.73
C LYS A 601 -8.75 -14.11 24.61
N GLU A 602 -8.70 -15.23 23.92
CA GLU A 602 -9.83 -15.62 23.10
C GLU A 602 -11.05 -15.77 24.01
N VAL A 603 -12.20 -15.34 23.50
CA VAL A 603 -13.48 -15.54 24.22
C VAL A 603 -13.76 -17.04 24.21
N GLN A 604 -13.05 -17.76 25.09
CA GLN A 604 -13.29 -19.19 25.30
C GLN A 604 -14.44 -19.37 26.26
N LYS A 605 -15.27 -20.30 25.91
CA LYS A 605 -16.29 -20.87 26.84
C LYS A 605 -15.67 -21.73 27.97
N THR A 606 -14.32 -21.90 27.99
CA THR A 606 -13.61 -22.74 28.99
C THR A 606 -12.24 -22.15 29.32
N ASP A 607 -11.78 -22.29 30.57
CA ASP A 607 -10.47 -21.82 31.12
C ASP A 607 -9.26 -22.67 30.69
N GLU A 608 -9.37 -23.57 29.71
CA GLU A 608 -8.26 -24.40 29.25
C GLU A 608 -7.47 -23.65 28.14
N PRO A 609 -6.11 -23.75 28.10
CA PRO A 609 -5.31 -23.21 27.00
C PRO A 609 -5.73 -23.86 25.68
N GLU A 610 -5.75 -23.07 24.62
CA GLU A 610 -6.15 -23.54 23.30
C GLU A 610 -5.22 -24.66 22.83
N LYS A 611 -5.79 -25.85 22.62
CA LYS A 611 -5.03 -27.02 22.20
C LYS A 611 -4.58 -26.85 20.77
N GLN A 612 -3.27 -26.84 20.57
CA GLN A 612 -2.66 -26.82 19.25
C GLN A 612 -2.74 -28.22 18.62
N VAL A 613 -2.88 -28.24 17.31
CA VAL A 613 -2.88 -29.43 16.45
C VAL A 613 -1.98 -29.19 15.25
N THR A 614 -1.42 -30.25 14.69
CA THR A 614 -0.52 -30.15 13.55
C THR A 614 -1.29 -30.25 12.24
N LEU A 615 -1.10 -29.28 11.34
CA LEU A 615 -1.49 -29.36 9.95
C LEU A 615 -0.24 -29.64 9.10
N THR A 616 -0.17 -30.84 8.50
CA THR A 616 0.88 -31.16 7.54
C THR A 616 0.37 -30.87 6.12
N LEU A 617 0.96 -29.89 5.46
CA LEU A 617 0.66 -29.49 4.09
C LEU A 617 1.56 -30.28 3.15
N VAL A 618 1.00 -30.92 2.12
CA VAL A 618 1.73 -31.67 1.10
C VAL A 618 1.47 -31.04 -0.26
N ASN A 619 2.49 -30.52 -0.93
CA ASN A 619 2.33 -29.92 -2.25
C ASN A 619 2.20 -31.00 -3.33
N LYS A 620 1.02 -31.15 -3.92
CA LYS A 620 0.71 -32.06 -5.05
C LYS A 620 0.62 -31.33 -6.39
N SER A 621 0.92 -30.02 -6.41
CA SER A 621 0.92 -29.26 -7.64
C SER A 621 2.23 -29.48 -8.45
N ASP A 622 2.24 -28.99 -9.66
CA ASP A 622 3.37 -29.04 -10.61
C ASP A 622 4.45 -27.98 -10.36
N ARG A 623 4.27 -27.14 -9.33
CA ARG A 623 5.14 -25.99 -9.02
C ARG A 623 5.31 -25.77 -7.54
N LYS A 624 6.32 -24.96 -7.17
CA LYS A 624 6.46 -24.40 -5.84
C LYS A 624 5.22 -23.57 -5.47
N LEU A 625 4.65 -23.81 -4.31
CA LEU A 625 3.58 -22.99 -3.74
C LEU A 625 4.18 -22.03 -2.71
N GLU A 626 3.95 -20.75 -2.92
CA GLU A 626 4.39 -19.66 -2.03
C GLU A 626 3.16 -18.97 -1.44
N TYR A 627 3.24 -18.65 -0.16
CA TYR A 627 2.16 -17.96 0.55
C TYR A 627 1.87 -16.60 -0.12
N TRP A 628 0.65 -16.16 -0.08
CA TRP A 628 0.10 -14.99 -0.79
C TRP A 628 0.06 -15.13 -2.32
N LEU A 629 1.05 -15.73 -2.93
CA LEU A 629 1.10 -15.86 -4.40
C LEU A 629 0.26 -17.00 -4.94
N HIS A 630 0.26 -18.12 -4.24
CA HIS A 630 -0.34 -19.36 -4.72
C HIS A 630 -1.34 -19.97 -3.73
N MET A 631 -1.26 -19.56 -2.48
CA MET A 631 -2.14 -20.07 -1.43
C MET A 631 -2.24 -19.12 -0.24
N THR A 632 -3.35 -19.22 0.48
CA THR A 632 -3.56 -18.61 1.80
C THR A 632 -4.31 -19.57 2.72
N ILE A 633 -4.19 -19.34 4.03
CA ILE A 633 -4.88 -20.06 5.08
C ILE A 633 -5.66 -19.04 5.90
N ALA A 634 -6.99 -19.24 6.00
CA ALA A 634 -7.85 -18.39 6.80
C ALA A 634 -8.51 -19.19 7.91
N ARG A 635 -8.64 -18.60 9.10
CA ARG A 635 -9.39 -19.15 10.23
C ARG A 635 -10.76 -18.48 10.33
N PHE A 636 -11.79 -19.24 10.62
CA PHE A 636 -13.14 -18.71 10.84
C PHE A 636 -13.27 -18.21 12.27
N GLU A 637 -13.35 -16.89 12.42
CA GLU A 637 -13.49 -16.21 13.71
C GLU A 637 -14.42 -15.01 13.57
N ASN A 638 -15.27 -14.75 14.57
CA ASN A 638 -16.18 -13.60 14.59
C ASN A 638 -17.03 -13.46 13.29
N ASP A 639 -17.58 -14.59 12.83
CA ASP A 639 -18.42 -14.65 11.62
C ASP A 639 -17.69 -14.25 10.32
N VAL A 640 -16.37 -14.44 10.26
CA VAL A 640 -15.60 -14.19 9.03
C VAL A 640 -14.38 -15.12 8.95
N TYR A 641 -13.97 -15.49 7.73
CA TYR A 641 -12.68 -16.12 7.50
C TYR A 641 -11.59 -15.05 7.50
N GLN A 642 -10.71 -15.09 8.51
CA GLN A 642 -9.57 -14.16 8.65
C GLN A 642 -8.30 -14.83 8.17
N THR A 643 -7.69 -14.29 7.11
CA THR A 643 -6.42 -14.78 6.58
C THR A 643 -5.33 -14.62 7.62
N GLN A 644 -4.58 -15.70 7.87
CA GLN A 644 -3.43 -15.74 8.77
C GLN A 644 -2.17 -15.38 7.97
N ASN A 645 -1.17 -14.81 8.61
CA ASN A 645 0.07 -14.44 7.92
C ASN A 645 1.16 -15.53 8.11
N TYR A 646 1.55 -16.15 6.99
CA TYR A 646 2.67 -17.11 6.90
C TYR A 646 3.62 -16.69 5.77
N ASP A 647 4.11 -15.44 5.78
CA ASP A 647 4.92 -14.82 4.71
C ASP A 647 6.06 -15.72 4.20
N ASP A 648 6.74 -16.45 5.09
CA ASP A 648 7.89 -17.29 4.73
C ASP A 648 7.48 -18.71 4.28
N LEU A 649 6.18 -19.02 4.22
CA LEU A 649 5.73 -20.36 3.87
C LEU A 649 5.86 -20.60 2.36
N ALA A 650 6.76 -21.51 2.00
CA ALA A 650 6.95 -21.98 0.64
C ALA A 650 7.14 -23.50 0.64
N ILE A 651 6.53 -24.20 -0.32
CA ILE A 651 6.47 -25.67 -0.37
C ILE A 651 6.78 -26.12 -1.79
N GLU A 652 7.89 -26.83 -1.98
CA GLU A 652 8.27 -27.39 -3.27
C GLU A 652 7.34 -28.56 -3.70
N PRO A 653 7.27 -28.91 -4.98
CA PRO A 653 6.49 -30.05 -5.43
C PRO A 653 6.88 -31.35 -4.71
N GLY A 654 5.92 -32.00 -4.05
CA GLY A 654 6.11 -33.21 -3.26
C GLY A 654 6.68 -33.00 -1.85
N GLU A 655 7.04 -31.76 -1.48
CA GLU A 655 7.50 -31.41 -0.13
C GLU A 655 6.33 -31.37 0.86
N GLU A 656 6.64 -31.60 2.14
CA GLU A 656 5.74 -31.53 3.27
C GLU A 656 6.19 -30.41 4.24
N LYS A 657 5.24 -29.63 4.76
CA LYS A 657 5.45 -28.61 5.80
C LYS A 657 4.44 -28.76 6.91
N GLU A 658 4.91 -28.67 8.15
CA GLU A 658 4.08 -28.72 9.34
C GLU A 658 3.81 -27.33 9.89
N LEU A 659 2.55 -27.06 10.20
CA LEU A 659 2.09 -25.85 10.88
C LEU A 659 1.38 -26.23 12.16
N SER A 660 1.71 -25.55 13.26
CA SER A 660 0.97 -25.66 14.53
C SER A 660 -0.20 -24.69 14.52
N LEU A 661 -1.42 -25.20 14.53
CA LEU A 661 -2.66 -24.43 14.48
C LEU A 661 -3.50 -24.67 15.72
N ALA A 662 -4.26 -23.66 16.12
CA ALA A 662 -5.32 -23.82 17.09
C ALA A 662 -6.48 -24.66 16.52
N LYS A 663 -7.23 -25.36 17.36
CA LYS A 663 -8.44 -26.06 16.91
C LYS A 663 -9.48 -25.05 16.41
N GLY A 664 -10.21 -25.40 15.34
CA GLY A 664 -11.22 -24.51 14.76
C GLY A 664 -11.52 -24.80 13.31
N ALA A 665 -12.34 -23.97 12.70
CA ALA A 665 -12.67 -24.05 11.27
C ALA A 665 -11.65 -23.25 10.45
N TYR A 666 -11.17 -23.84 9.37
CA TYR A 666 -10.17 -23.24 8.47
C TYR A 666 -10.62 -23.34 7.03
N ARG A 667 -10.07 -22.43 6.22
CA ARG A 667 -10.15 -22.46 4.76
C ARG A 667 -8.77 -22.26 4.18
N ILE A 668 -8.37 -23.16 3.28
CA ILE A 668 -7.20 -22.98 2.42
C ILE A 668 -7.70 -22.62 1.03
N ILE A 669 -7.13 -21.56 0.46
CA ILE A 669 -7.38 -21.17 -0.92
C ILE A 669 -6.08 -21.38 -1.68
N THR A 670 -6.10 -22.17 -2.74
CA THR A 670 -5.02 -22.23 -3.73
C THR A 670 -5.49 -21.57 -5.00
N THR A 671 -4.62 -20.77 -5.62
CA THR A 671 -4.96 -20.00 -6.81
C THR A 671 -3.95 -20.19 -7.91
N ARG A 672 -4.41 -20.04 -9.16
CA ARG A 672 -3.55 -19.87 -10.32
C ARG A 672 -4.02 -18.70 -11.14
N ARG A 673 -3.20 -17.65 -11.22
CA ARG A 673 -3.42 -16.56 -12.15
C ARG A 673 -3.20 -17.06 -13.57
N GLN A 674 -4.17 -16.83 -14.45
CA GLN A 674 -4.12 -17.22 -15.86
C GLN A 674 -3.48 -16.09 -16.69
N ILE A 675 -2.96 -16.42 -17.88
CA ILE A 675 -2.28 -15.43 -18.74
C ILE A 675 -3.17 -14.30 -19.26
N ASP A 676 -4.49 -14.45 -19.22
CA ASP A 676 -5.49 -13.43 -19.57
C ASP A 676 -5.91 -12.56 -18.36
N GLY A 677 -5.27 -12.71 -17.22
CA GLY A 677 -5.57 -12.00 -15.99
C GLY A 677 -6.69 -12.63 -15.14
N GLY A 678 -7.40 -13.64 -15.62
CA GLY A 678 -8.33 -14.42 -14.81
C GLY A 678 -7.61 -15.18 -13.69
N VAL A 679 -8.34 -15.60 -12.65
CA VAL A 679 -7.80 -16.41 -11.56
C VAL A 679 -8.64 -17.65 -11.35
N SER A 680 -8.00 -18.83 -11.36
CA SER A 680 -8.63 -20.10 -11.03
C SER A 680 -8.37 -20.46 -9.58
N CYS A 681 -9.42 -20.76 -8.83
CA CYS A 681 -9.39 -20.95 -7.38
C CYS A 681 -9.87 -22.34 -6.96
N ILE A 682 -9.22 -22.91 -5.96
CA ILE A 682 -9.70 -24.06 -5.19
C ILE A 682 -9.79 -23.60 -3.73
N ALA A 683 -10.99 -23.47 -3.20
CA ALA A 683 -11.25 -23.12 -1.81
C ALA A 683 -11.66 -24.38 -1.02
N SER A 684 -10.84 -24.80 -0.08
CA SER A 684 -11.05 -26.00 0.73
C SER A 684 -11.30 -25.63 2.19
N SER A 685 -12.50 -25.89 2.68
CA SER A 685 -12.90 -25.60 4.06
C SER A 685 -12.99 -26.88 4.88
N PHE A 686 -12.50 -26.87 6.12
CA PHE A 686 -12.46 -28.02 7.03
C PHE A 686 -12.33 -27.59 8.50
N VAL A 687 -12.57 -28.54 9.42
CA VAL A 687 -12.38 -28.33 10.85
C VAL A 687 -11.10 -29.04 11.31
N MET A 688 -10.23 -28.30 12.02
CA MET A 688 -9.07 -28.84 12.73
C MET A 688 -9.45 -29.22 14.15
N SER A 689 -9.73 -30.49 14.39
CA SER A 689 -10.01 -31.08 15.74
C SER A 689 -8.85 -31.92 16.25
N GLU A 690 -8.01 -32.43 15.37
CA GLU A 690 -6.86 -33.29 15.56
C GLU A 690 -5.83 -33.06 14.45
N ASP A 691 -4.64 -33.68 14.55
CA ASP A 691 -3.60 -33.60 13.54
C ASP A 691 -4.13 -34.08 12.19
N ARG A 692 -3.77 -33.35 11.13
CA ARG A 692 -4.28 -33.60 9.78
C ARG A 692 -3.20 -33.43 8.73
N VAL A 693 -3.19 -34.34 7.75
CA VAL A 693 -2.46 -34.16 6.49
C VAL A 693 -3.41 -33.57 5.46
N PHE A 694 -2.99 -32.52 4.77
CA PHE A 694 -3.76 -31.85 3.74
C PHE A 694 -2.95 -31.75 2.42
N GLU A 695 -3.50 -32.28 1.35
CA GLU A 695 -2.89 -32.22 0.02
C GLU A 695 -3.30 -30.92 -0.68
N LEU A 696 -2.29 -30.10 -1.03
CA LEU A 696 -2.46 -28.87 -1.77
C LEU A 696 -2.45 -29.18 -3.27
N HIS A 697 -3.54 -28.85 -3.94
CA HIS A 697 -3.70 -28.91 -5.38
C HIS A 697 -3.88 -27.51 -5.94
N GLN A 698 -3.45 -27.28 -7.17
CA GLN A 698 -3.68 -26.05 -7.92
C GLN A 698 -4.49 -26.35 -9.19
N ALA A 699 -5.26 -25.36 -9.64
CA ALA A 699 -5.93 -25.45 -10.93
C ALA A 699 -4.91 -25.50 -12.08
N PRO A 700 -5.20 -26.17 -13.21
CA PRO A 700 -4.28 -26.24 -14.34
C PRO A 700 -4.06 -24.88 -15.01
N ALA A 701 -2.88 -24.68 -15.58
CA ALA A 701 -2.60 -23.51 -16.42
C ALA A 701 -3.33 -23.64 -17.78
N LYS A 702 -3.94 -22.54 -18.23
CA LYS A 702 -4.64 -22.47 -19.54
C LYS A 702 -3.75 -21.90 -20.65
N ILE A 703 -2.43 -22.16 -20.60
CA ILE A 703 -1.45 -21.59 -21.53
C ILE A 703 -1.71 -22.03 -22.98
N ALA A 704 -2.01 -23.30 -23.19
CA ALA A 704 -2.18 -23.86 -24.54
C ALA A 704 -3.32 -23.23 -25.35
N GLU A 705 -4.36 -22.74 -24.69
CA GLU A 705 -5.55 -22.16 -25.31
C GLU A 705 -5.33 -20.69 -25.72
N LYS A 706 -4.32 -20.02 -25.16
CA LYS A 706 -4.11 -18.56 -25.28
C LYS A 706 -2.85 -18.19 -26.06
N CYS A 707 -1.89 -19.12 -26.22
CA CYS A 707 -0.68 -18.88 -26.97
C CYS A 707 -0.85 -19.24 -28.45
N HIS A 708 -0.29 -18.43 -29.33
CA HIS A 708 -0.18 -18.70 -30.77
C HIS A 708 1.21 -18.34 -31.27
N GLU A 709 1.68 -19.06 -32.29
CA GLU A 709 2.96 -18.76 -32.92
C GLU A 709 2.80 -17.63 -33.93
N ALA A 710 3.65 -16.62 -33.82
CA ALA A 710 3.69 -15.49 -34.72
C ALA A 710 5.11 -15.24 -35.25
N GLU A 711 5.22 -14.96 -36.54
CA GLU A 711 6.45 -14.46 -37.13
C GLU A 711 6.69 -13.04 -36.63
N LEU A 712 7.87 -12.80 -36.05
CA LEU A 712 8.22 -11.47 -35.57
C LEU A 712 8.90 -10.68 -36.70
N SER A 713 8.48 -9.41 -36.82
CA SER A 713 9.20 -8.45 -37.68
C SER A 713 10.63 -8.26 -37.16
N ASP A 714 11.54 -7.78 -38.00
CA ASP A 714 12.94 -7.55 -37.64
C ASP A 714 13.28 -6.06 -37.64
N ALA A 715 14.27 -5.70 -36.85
CA ALA A 715 14.78 -4.34 -36.77
C ALA A 715 16.31 -4.36 -36.65
N THR A 716 16.95 -3.32 -37.17
CA THR A 716 18.38 -3.09 -36.93
C THR A 716 18.55 -2.43 -35.56
N VAL A 717 19.37 -3.06 -34.70
CA VAL A 717 19.62 -2.63 -33.32
C VAL A 717 21.11 -2.49 -33.04
N GLN A 718 21.46 -1.64 -32.09
CA GLN A 718 22.83 -1.44 -31.64
C GLN A 718 22.99 -2.01 -30.23
N GLN A 719 23.93 -2.95 -30.05
CA GLN A 719 24.26 -3.45 -28.74
C GLN A 719 24.98 -2.39 -27.89
N VAL A 720 24.66 -2.36 -26.59
CA VAL A 720 25.26 -1.43 -25.63
C VAL A 720 25.68 -2.16 -24.34
N THR A 721 26.75 -1.71 -23.73
CA THR A 721 27.20 -2.16 -22.41
C THR A 721 26.46 -1.43 -21.30
N ALA A 722 26.54 -1.91 -20.06
CA ALA A 722 25.95 -1.26 -18.90
C ALA A 722 26.48 0.17 -18.66
N ASP A 723 27.69 0.48 -19.11
CA ASP A 723 28.29 1.83 -19.08
C ASP A 723 27.99 2.68 -20.33
N GLY A 724 27.07 2.24 -21.19
CA GLY A 724 26.56 2.97 -22.34
C GLY A 724 27.44 2.96 -23.58
N LYS A 725 28.48 2.16 -23.63
CA LYS A 725 29.33 2.04 -24.83
C LYS A 725 28.69 1.16 -25.88
N MET A 726 28.68 1.62 -27.13
CA MET A 726 28.27 0.82 -28.29
C MET A 726 29.22 -0.34 -28.50
N VAL A 727 28.69 -1.53 -28.82
CA VAL A 727 29.44 -2.76 -29.05
C VAL A 727 29.21 -3.27 -30.46
N GLY A 728 30.28 -3.39 -31.23
CA GLY A 728 30.23 -3.94 -32.59
C GLY A 728 29.45 -3.07 -33.59
N ASP A 729 29.21 -3.64 -34.78
CA ASP A 729 28.33 -3.03 -35.79
C ASP A 729 26.85 -3.29 -35.46
N PRO A 730 25.88 -2.47 -35.94
CA PRO A 730 24.48 -2.75 -35.84
C PRO A 730 24.11 -4.13 -36.40
N VAL A 731 23.25 -4.84 -35.70
CA VAL A 731 22.81 -6.21 -36.06
C VAL A 731 21.29 -6.28 -36.20
N LEU A 732 20.79 -7.35 -36.79
CA LEU A 732 19.35 -7.64 -36.78
C LEU A 732 18.91 -8.15 -35.43
N MET A 733 17.77 -7.70 -34.93
CA MET A 733 17.20 -8.13 -33.64
C MET A 733 17.04 -9.64 -33.56
N THR A 734 16.59 -10.28 -34.66
CA THR A 734 16.42 -11.74 -34.75
C THR A 734 17.71 -12.50 -34.50
N SER A 735 18.86 -11.96 -34.93
CA SER A 735 20.16 -12.62 -34.69
C SER A 735 20.54 -12.73 -33.21
N LEU A 736 19.89 -11.99 -32.33
CA LEU A 736 20.18 -11.99 -30.89
C LEU A 736 19.47 -13.11 -30.14
N TYR A 737 18.37 -13.63 -30.66
CA TYR A 737 17.53 -14.61 -29.98
C TYR A 737 17.26 -15.90 -30.77
N GLN A 738 17.52 -15.92 -32.08
CA GLN A 738 17.31 -17.12 -32.92
C GLN A 738 18.12 -18.32 -32.38
N GLY A 739 17.50 -19.51 -32.34
CA GLY A 739 18.11 -20.74 -31.84
C GLY A 739 18.08 -20.91 -30.31
N GLN A 740 17.48 -19.98 -29.58
CA GLN A 740 17.36 -20.01 -28.11
C GLN A 740 15.96 -19.65 -27.67
N LYS A 741 15.48 -20.27 -26.58
CA LYS A 741 14.30 -19.76 -25.86
C LYS A 741 14.64 -18.39 -25.30
N SER A 742 13.86 -17.36 -25.63
CA SER A 742 14.23 -15.99 -25.37
C SER A 742 13.08 -15.17 -24.83
N ILE A 743 13.41 -14.14 -24.06
CA ILE A 743 12.49 -13.12 -23.57
C ILE A 743 12.98 -11.78 -24.10
N LEU A 744 12.16 -11.13 -24.93
CA LEU A 744 12.42 -9.77 -25.42
C LEU A 744 11.68 -8.80 -24.52
N VAL A 745 12.37 -7.79 -24.02
CA VAL A 745 11.80 -6.75 -23.15
C VAL A 745 12.09 -5.39 -23.76
N PHE A 746 11.08 -4.71 -24.25
CA PHE A 746 11.13 -3.29 -24.57
C PHE A 746 10.74 -2.52 -23.30
N ALA A 747 11.62 -1.68 -22.82
CA ALA A 747 11.52 -1.11 -21.49
C ALA A 747 11.62 0.41 -21.47
N ASP A 748 10.88 1.02 -20.52
CA ASP A 748 10.98 2.43 -20.15
C ASP A 748 11.36 2.53 -18.67
N PRO A 749 12.67 2.43 -18.33
CA PRO A 749 13.15 2.42 -16.95
C PRO A 749 12.74 3.67 -16.17
N GLY A 750 12.38 3.50 -14.90
CA GLY A 750 11.86 4.57 -14.03
C GLY A 750 10.35 4.73 -14.06
N LYS A 751 9.64 3.96 -14.90
CA LYS A 751 8.19 3.85 -14.87
C LYS A 751 7.78 2.61 -14.07
N GLU A 752 6.75 2.76 -13.22
CA GLU A 752 6.28 1.68 -12.34
C GLU A 752 6.12 0.32 -13.03
N PRO A 753 5.48 0.19 -14.21
CA PRO A 753 5.35 -1.11 -14.88
C PRO A 753 6.68 -1.76 -15.25
N THR A 754 7.66 -0.96 -15.68
CA THR A 754 9.00 -1.46 -16.03
C THR A 754 9.81 -1.85 -14.80
N GLU A 755 9.71 -1.07 -13.73
CA GLU A 755 10.40 -1.37 -12.47
C GLU A 755 9.92 -2.70 -11.86
N HIS A 756 8.60 -2.97 -11.90
CA HIS A 756 8.04 -4.27 -11.51
C HIS A 756 8.63 -5.42 -12.34
N LEU A 757 8.62 -5.30 -13.67
CA LEU A 757 9.17 -6.35 -14.55
C LEU A 757 10.66 -6.59 -14.30
N PHE A 758 11.44 -5.54 -14.10
CA PHE A 758 12.87 -5.69 -13.79
C PHE A 758 13.12 -6.35 -12.45
N GLN A 759 12.35 -6.01 -11.43
CA GLN A 759 12.42 -6.70 -10.14
C GLN A 759 12.07 -8.18 -10.27
N GLU A 760 11.03 -8.52 -11.02
CA GLU A 760 10.65 -9.90 -11.31
C GLU A 760 11.74 -10.68 -12.05
N ILE A 761 12.41 -10.06 -13.04
CA ILE A 761 13.55 -10.68 -13.73
C ILE A 761 14.69 -10.99 -12.75
N LEU A 762 14.95 -10.11 -11.77
CA LEU A 762 15.95 -10.34 -10.73
C LEU A 762 15.55 -11.50 -9.81
N GLU A 763 14.28 -11.61 -9.47
CA GLU A 763 13.73 -12.71 -8.67
C GLU A 763 13.80 -14.05 -9.42
N CYS A 764 13.53 -14.04 -10.73
CA CYS A 764 13.60 -15.21 -11.59
C CYS A 764 15.03 -15.61 -12.01
N LYS A 765 16.05 -14.83 -11.71
CA LYS A 765 17.40 -14.97 -12.28
C LYS A 765 17.99 -16.37 -12.21
N GLU A 766 17.84 -17.07 -11.10
CA GLU A 766 18.38 -18.42 -10.94
C GLU A 766 17.62 -19.45 -11.79
N ALA A 767 16.30 -19.30 -11.93
CA ALA A 767 15.50 -20.12 -12.83
C ALA A 767 15.87 -19.87 -14.29
N TYR A 768 16.05 -18.61 -14.68
CA TYR A 768 16.48 -18.24 -16.04
C TYR A 768 17.85 -18.79 -16.38
N LYS A 769 18.82 -18.72 -15.46
CA LYS A 769 20.15 -19.32 -15.62
C LYS A 769 20.08 -20.84 -15.81
N LYS A 770 19.31 -21.51 -14.96
CA LYS A 770 19.14 -22.97 -14.98
C LYS A 770 18.54 -23.45 -16.30
N GLN A 771 17.57 -22.73 -16.85
CA GLN A 771 16.92 -23.05 -18.12
C GLN A 771 17.69 -22.54 -19.34
N GLY A 772 18.67 -21.65 -19.15
CA GLY A 772 19.47 -21.07 -20.20
C GLY A 772 18.75 -20.08 -21.10
N TYR A 773 17.70 -19.39 -20.55
CA TYR A 773 16.95 -18.40 -21.32
C TYR A 773 17.82 -17.21 -21.72
N ARG A 774 17.61 -16.73 -22.96
CA ARG A 774 18.17 -15.48 -23.44
C ARG A 774 17.25 -14.33 -23.05
N VAL A 775 17.82 -13.28 -22.46
CA VAL A 775 17.08 -12.02 -22.19
C VAL A 775 17.64 -10.94 -23.10
N VAL A 776 16.79 -10.30 -23.88
CA VAL A 776 17.14 -9.13 -24.71
C VAL A 776 16.38 -7.93 -24.17
N ILE A 777 17.09 -6.95 -23.63
CA ILE A 777 16.52 -5.68 -23.17
C ILE A 777 16.72 -4.65 -24.25
N ALA A 778 15.63 -4.13 -24.78
CA ALA A 778 15.59 -3.07 -25.80
C ALA A 778 15.18 -1.74 -25.15
N LEU A 779 16.07 -0.75 -25.28
CA LEU A 779 15.90 0.61 -24.77
C LEU A 779 15.77 1.59 -25.92
N GLU A 780 15.07 2.68 -25.74
CA GLU A 780 14.97 3.73 -26.76
C GLU A 780 16.30 4.48 -26.93
N ASN A 781 17.00 4.74 -25.83
CA ASN A 781 18.27 5.43 -25.79
C ASN A 781 19.13 4.98 -24.61
N THR A 782 20.36 5.51 -24.52
CA THR A 782 21.33 5.16 -23.45
C THR A 782 21.20 6.00 -22.19
N ASP A 783 20.41 7.06 -22.17
CA ASP A 783 20.32 7.97 -21.03
C ASP A 783 19.66 7.28 -19.81
N VAL A 784 18.76 6.33 -20.08
CA VAL A 784 18.07 5.51 -19.07
C VAL A 784 18.98 4.48 -18.39
N LEU A 785 20.21 4.25 -18.90
CA LEU A 785 21.18 3.32 -18.27
C LEU A 785 21.62 3.74 -16.85
N LYS A 786 21.33 4.96 -16.43
CA LYS A 786 21.55 5.42 -15.05
C LYS A 786 20.54 4.85 -14.04
N ASN A 787 19.44 4.27 -14.52
CA ASN A 787 18.43 3.67 -13.64
C ASN A 787 19.04 2.52 -12.83
N GLU A 788 18.86 2.54 -11.52
CA GLU A 788 19.49 1.61 -10.60
C GLU A 788 18.97 0.18 -10.77
N THR A 789 17.66 0.01 -10.94
CA THR A 789 17.05 -1.32 -11.12
C THR A 789 17.52 -1.95 -12.43
N LEU A 790 17.56 -1.18 -13.51
CA LEU A 790 18.14 -1.63 -14.77
C LEU A 790 19.61 -2.06 -14.60
N GLN A 791 20.41 -1.25 -13.92
CA GLN A 791 21.81 -1.59 -13.64
C GLN A 791 21.95 -2.92 -12.88
N ARG A 792 21.11 -3.16 -11.90
CA ARG A 792 21.05 -4.44 -11.17
C ARG A 792 20.72 -5.61 -12.10
N VAL A 793 19.79 -5.43 -13.05
CA VAL A 793 19.44 -6.46 -14.05
C VAL A 793 20.61 -6.70 -15.00
N LEU A 794 21.26 -5.64 -15.49
CA LEU A 794 22.41 -5.77 -16.41
C LEU A 794 23.62 -6.48 -15.78
N HIS A 795 23.76 -6.40 -14.44
CA HIS A 795 24.83 -7.07 -13.68
C HIS A 795 24.40 -8.39 -13.02
N ALA A 796 23.18 -8.89 -13.31
CA ALA A 796 22.63 -10.09 -12.66
C ALA A 796 23.23 -11.42 -13.15
N GLU A 797 24.29 -11.39 -13.99
CA GLU A 797 24.95 -12.57 -14.57
C GLU A 797 24.00 -13.47 -15.40
N LEU A 798 22.98 -12.89 -16.00
CA LEU A 798 22.06 -13.55 -16.92
C LEU A 798 22.67 -13.70 -18.32
N ASN A 799 22.16 -14.63 -19.13
CA ASN A 799 22.43 -14.66 -20.58
C ASN A 799 21.70 -13.49 -21.24
N LEU A 800 22.21 -12.26 -21.02
CA LEU A 800 21.54 -11.00 -21.34
C LEU A 800 22.30 -10.20 -22.38
N VAL A 801 21.54 -9.55 -23.26
CA VAL A 801 22.02 -8.49 -24.17
C VAL A 801 21.14 -7.26 -24.00
N CYS A 802 21.79 -6.10 -23.89
CA CYS A 802 21.11 -4.81 -23.94
C CYS A 802 21.33 -4.18 -25.31
N VAL A 803 20.27 -3.63 -25.90
CA VAL A 803 20.31 -2.95 -27.20
C VAL A 803 19.56 -1.64 -27.16
N THR A 804 19.92 -0.73 -28.06
CA THR A 804 19.08 0.42 -28.38
C THR A 804 18.33 0.20 -29.68
N VAL A 805 17.04 0.55 -29.68
CA VAL A 805 16.18 0.49 -30.84
C VAL A 805 15.32 1.74 -30.92
N LYS A 806 15.39 2.47 -32.04
CA LYS A 806 14.60 3.66 -32.32
C LYS A 806 13.59 3.35 -33.40
N ASN A 807 12.50 2.72 -33.04
CA ASN A 807 11.50 2.38 -34.05
C ASN A 807 10.12 2.06 -33.49
N ASP A 808 9.29 3.08 -33.32
CA ASP A 808 7.88 2.92 -32.96
C ASP A 808 7.13 1.99 -33.94
N ALA A 809 7.51 2.03 -35.23
CA ALA A 809 6.90 1.18 -36.24
C ALA A 809 7.22 -0.32 -36.05
N TYR A 810 8.42 -0.63 -35.52
CA TYR A 810 8.78 -2.00 -35.20
C TYR A 810 7.95 -2.55 -34.04
N LEU A 811 7.82 -1.77 -32.96
CA LEU A 811 7.01 -2.14 -31.82
C LEU A 811 5.53 -2.35 -32.23
N TYR A 812 4.98 -1.45 -33.04
CA TYR A 812 3.63 -1.58 -33.59
C TYR A 812 3.43 -2.88 -34.38
N GLN A 813 4.39 -3.27 -35.21
CA GLN A 813 4.33 -4.53 -35.96
C GLN A 813 4.34 -5.77 -35.05
N LEU A 814 5.07 -5.72 -33.93
CA LEU A 814 5.07 -6.78 -32.92
C LEU A 814 3.71 -6.87 -32.22
N HIS A 815 3.10 -5.73 -31.90
CA HIS A 815 1.75 -5.67 -31.32
C HIS A 815 0.71 -6.29 -32.24
N GLU A 816 0.75 -5.97 -33.54
CA GLU A 816 -0.17 -6.57 -34.51
C GLU A 816 0.05 -8.10 -34.65
N ALA A 817 1.30 -8.55 -34.74
CA ALA A 817 1.62 -9.96 -34.89
C ALA A 817 1.18 -10.81 -33.69
N LEU A 818 1.25 -10.26 -32.47
CA LEU A 818 0.93 -10.97 -31.22
C LEU A 818 -0.46 -10.61 -30.66
N HIS A 819 -1.26 -9.82 -31.40
CA HIS A 819 -2.61 -9.38 -31.04
C HIS A 819 -2.69 -8.67 -29.68
N VAL A 820 -1.66 -7.90 -29.34
CA VAL A 820 -1.63 -7.07 -28.14
C VAL A 820 -1.91 -5.64 -28.53
N GLY A 821 -3.00 -5.09 -28.05
CA GLY A 821 -3.50 -3.78 -28.48
C GLY A 821 -2.90 -2.55 -27.79
N ASP A 822 -1.91 -2.69 -26.92
CA ASP A 822 -1.31 -1.58 -26.16
C ASP A 822 0.12 -1.30 -26.63
N GLU A 823 0.40 -0.07 -27.03
CA GLU A 823 1.74 0.38 -27.45
C GLU A 823 2.63 0.83 -26.31
N ARG A 824 2.16 0.77 -25.05
CA ARG A 824 2.91 1.22 -23.88
C ARG A 824 3.90 0.18 -23.39
N LEU A 825 4.98 0.69 -22.80
CA LEU A 825 6.04 -0.12 -22.22
C LEU A 825 5.79 -0.43 -20.73
N PRO A 826 6.34 -1.53 -20.19
CA PRO A 826 7.16 -2.51 -20.89
C PRO A 826 6.34 -3.37 -21.85
N TYR A 827 6.99 -3.84 -22.92
CA TYR A 827 6.44 -4.84 -23.81
C TYR A 827 7.35 -6.05 -23.77
N ALA A 828 6.86 -7.18 -23.28
CA ALA A 828 7.66 -8.37 -23.03
C ALA A 828 7.13 -9.57 -23.78
N VAL A 829 7.98 -10.22 -24.57
CA VAL A 829 7.62 -11.28 -25.53
C VAL A 829 8.35 -12.58 -25.20
N ALA A 830 7.62 -13.70 -25.10
CA ALA A 830 8.18 -15.04 -25.12
C ALA A 830 8.48 -15.49 -26.56
N VAL A 831 9.70 -15.87 -26.85
CA VAL A 831 10.16 -16.29 -28.19
C VAL A 831 10.72 -17.71 -28.11
N ASN A 832 10.24 -18.61 -29.00
CA ASN A 832 10.70 -19.98 -29.07
C ASN A 832 12.06 -20.15 -29.79
N THR A 833 12.58 -21.39 -29.84
CA THR A 833 13.85 -21.69 -30.49
C THR A 833 13.84 -21.47 -32.01
N GLU A 834 12.66 -21.41 -32.64
CA GLU A 834 12.54 -21.11 -34.08
C GLU A 834 12.54 -19.58 -34.34
N GLY A 835 12.54 -18.76 -33.29
CA GLY A 835 12.50 -17.31 -33.39
C GLY A 835 11.07 -16.73 -33.50
N LYS A 836 10.05 -17.55 -33.25
CA LYS A 836 8.65 -17.14 -33.31
C LYS A 836 8.18 -16.61 -31.93
N GLY A 837 7.42 -15.56 -31.92
CA GLY A 837 6.72 -15.08 -30.74
C GLY A 837 5.58 -16.00 -30.35
N LEU A 838 5.45 -16.30 -29.06
CA LEU A 838 4.41 -17.19 -28.53
C LEU A 838 3.30 -16.40 -27.81
N PHE A 839 3.69 -15.36 -27.12
CA PHE A 839 2.81 -14.51 -26.33
C PHE A 839 3.53 -13.22 -25.97
N ALA A 840 2.78 -12.15 -25.72
CA ALA A 840 3.32 -10.90 -25.23
C ALA A 840 2.47 -10.31 -24.09
N PHE A 841 3.14 -9.63 -23.17
CA PHE A 841 2.53 -8.73 -22.23
C PHE A 841 2.89 -7.29 -22.57
N ALA A 842 1.95 -6.39 -22.50
CA ALA A 842 2.16 -4.98 -22.65
C ALA A 842 1.71 -4.23 -21.41
N ASN A 843 2.42 -3.15 -21.07
CA ASN A 843 2.09 -2.28 -19.96
C ASN A 843 2.12 -2.99 -18.59
N TYR A 844 1.25 -2.59 -17.68
CA TYR A 844 1.22 -3.06 -16.30
C TYR A 844 0.63 -4.46 -16.18
N ASN A 845 1.47 -5.38 -15.76
CA ASN A 845 1.09 -6.72 -15.36
C ASN A 845 2.09 -7.23 -14.31
N ILE A 846 1.62 -7.96 -13.34
CA ILE A 846 2.45 -8.55 -12.28
C ILE A 846 2.68 -10.03 -12.58
N ARG A 847 3.88 -10.52 -12.28
CA ARG A 847 4.38 -11.88 -12.58
C ARG A 847 4.64 -12.14 -14.06
N THR A 848 4.87 -11.10 -14.83
CA THR A 848 5.19 -11.20 -16.26
C THR A 848 6.40 -12.09 -16.50
N ALA A 849 7.50 -11.89 -15.77
CA ALA A 849 8.73 -12.69 -15.94
C ALA A 849 8.52 -14.19 -15.65
N TRP A 850 7.76 -14.52 -14.62
CA TRP A 850 7.39 -15.89 -14.27
C TRP A 850 6.47 -16.53 -15.32
N THR A 851 5.48 -15.77 -15.79
CA THR A 851 4.49 -16.26 -16.77
C THR A 851 5.15 -16.50 -18.14
N LEU A 852 6.06 -15.62 -18.57
CA LEU A 852 6.84 -15.83 -19.79
C LEU A 852 7.70 -17.10 -19.72
N MET A 853 8.27 -17.40 -18.55
CA MET A 853 9.00 -18.65 -18.30
C MET A 853 8.08 -19.87 -18.45
N GLU A 854 6.88 -19.85 -17.82
CA GLU A 854 5.91 -20.94 -17.95
C GLU A 854 5.49 -21.18 -19.41
N ILE A 855 5.30 -20.11 -20.18
CA ILE A 855 4.99 -20.19 -21.61
C ILE A 855 6.13 -20.85 -22.38
N LEU A 856 7.38 -20.43 -22.13
CA LEU A 856 8.57 -20.99 -22.77
C LEU A 856 8.80 -22.46 -22.40
N ASP A 857 8.47 -22.86 -21.17
CA ASP A 857 8.57 -24.26 -20.73
C ASP A 857 7.49 -25.13 -21.38
N ALA A 858 6.29 -24.60 -21.54
CA ALA A 858 5.16 -25.34 -22.09
C ALA A 858 5.14 -25.41 -23.63
N ARG A 859 5.70 -24.43 -24.34
CA ARG A 859 5.54 -24.21 -25.77
C ARG A 859 6.81 -23.83 -26.51
N GLY A 860 7.90 -23.46 -25.84
CA GLY A 860 9.14 -22.92 -26.41
C GLY A 860 10.13 -24.01 -26.96
#